data_b0312c823fde0d962d8cfdccb1b8fb86
#
_entry.id   b0312c823fde0d962d8cfdccb1b8fb86
#
_cell.length_a   1.000
_cell.length_b   1.000
_cell.length_c   1.000
_cell.angle_alpha   90.00
_cell.angle_beta   90.00
_cell.angle_gamma   90.00
#
_symmetry.space_group_name_H-M   'P 1'
#
loop_
_entity.id
_entity.type
_entity.pdbx_description
1 polymer ?
#
loop_
_entity_poly.entity_id
_entity_poly.type
_entity_poly.pdbx_seq_one_letter_code
_entity_poly.pdbx_strand_id
1 'polypeptide(L)'
;MIAEFGHFALIVSLGFAVLLSLLPLVGATKNNITLMNTARPLSWGMFLLILVSFFVLLWAFYTNDFTLTYVATNSNSLLPWYYRLTAVWGAHEGSLLLWVLIQAAWTVAVATFSRGMPQESVARVLAVMGMITVGFLLFIIVTSNPFLRTLPFFPVDGRDLNPLLQDPGLIIHPPMLYMGYVGFSVAFSFAIASLMTGRLDTAWARWSRPWTTAAWLFLTLGIALGSWWAYYELGWGGWWFWDPVENASFMPWLAGTALMHSLAVTEKRGTFKAWTVLLAISAFSLSLLGTFLVRSGILVSVHAFASDPARGMFILGFLVFIIGGSLLLFALKGSSVRVRGSFALFSRENVLLANNVILVAALVVVLVGTLLPLVHKQLGLGSVSIGAPFFNMLFTWLMVPFAFLLGIGPLIRWKRDDLSSLKKPMAVSGVISLVLGAVFVFLLADSFEALAYLGWVMAIWIIAMHGFELHQRATHRHSFIVGVKKLQRSHWAMMLGHIGMAITVIGIAMVQNYSIERDVRLAPGENFQIQGYNFYFQGLRDNDGPNYDGYIADFEIKKDGQFVNVLHAEKRFYNTAKSMMTEAAIDRGVTRDLYIAMGERLDDGDAWAVRIYYKPFVRWIWLGSLFMIFGGIVAISDKRYRFRKPSKRATELKEKEA
;
A
#
# COMPACT_ATOMS: atom_id res chain seq x y z
N MET A 1 14.91 -1.06 -34.46
CA MET A 1 16.10 -1.74 -33.82
C MET A 1 16.15 -1.56 -32.31
N ILE A 2 15.95 -0.35 -31.76
CA ILE A 2 16.05 -0.15 -30.27
C ILE A 2 14.93 -0.91 -29.54
N ALA A 3 13.68 -0.82 -30.03
CA ALA A 3 12.54 -1.52 -29.43
C ALA A 3 12.67 -3.06 -29.49
N GLU A 4 13.19 -3.59 -30.60
CA GLU A 4 13.48 -5.03 -30.76
C GLU A 4 14.53 -5.49 -29.77
N PHE A 5 15.52 -4.64 -29.46
CA PHE A 5 16.51 -4.92 -28.43
C PHE A 5 15.87 -4.99 -27.03
N GLY A 6 14.91 -4.09 -26.72
CA GLY A 6 14.13 -4.15 -25.49
C GLY A 6 13.33 -5.46 -25.36
N HIS A 7 12.64 -5.87 -26.42
CA HIS A 7 11.92 -7.13 -26.47
C HIS A 7 12.85 -8.35 -26.33
N PHE A 8 13.99 -8.34 -27.05
CA PHE A 8 15.01 -9.39 -26.94
C PHE A 8 15.55 -9.51 -25.50
N ALA A 9 15.81 -8.37 -24.84
CA ALA A 9 16.24 -8.37 -23.44
C ALA A 9 15.21 -9.03 -22.51
N LEU A 10 13.89 -8.82 -22.73
CA LEU A 10 12.83 -9.53 -21.99
C LEU A 10 12.88 -11.04 -22.23
N ILE A 11 13.02 -11.49 -23.46
CA ILE A 11 13.09 -12.92 -23.79
C ILE A 11 14.32 -13.57 -23.13
N VAL A 12 15.47 -12.92 -23.19
CA VAL A 12 16.69 -13.42 -22.53
C VAL A 12 16.54 -13.42 -21.01
N SER A 13 15.89 -12.39 -20.44
CA SER A 13 15.61 -12.33 -19.00
C SER A 13 14.71 -13.47 -18.52
N LEU A 14 13.76 -13.93 -19.35
CA LEU A 14 12.95 -15.13 -19.07
C LEU A 14 13.85 -16.37 -18.97
N GLY A 15 14.84 -16.52 -19.86
CA GLY A 15 15.84 -17.62 -19.77
C GLY A 15 16.59 -17.58 -18.44
N PHE A 16 17.06 -16.38 -18.01
CA PHE A 16 17.70 -16.21 -16.70
C PHE A 16 16.77 -16.53 -15.54
N ALA A 17 15.49 -16.13 -15.61
CA ALA A 17 14.50 -16.43 -14.57
C ALA A 17 14.22 -17.95 -14.48
N VAL A 18 14.14 -18.66 -15.59
CA VAL A 18 13.99 -20.13 -15.63
C VAL A 18 15.22 -20.81 -15.02
N LEU A 19 16.42 -20.40 -15.39
CA LEU A 19 17.65 -20.94 -14.81
C LEU A 19 17.75 -20.64 -13.31
N LEU A 20 17.35 -19.45 -12.87
CA LEU A 20 17.27 -19.08 -11.45
C LEU A 20 16.26 -19.94 -10.69
N SER A 21 15.17 -20.33 -11.33
CA SER A 21 14.15 -21.20 -10.73
C SER A 21 14.64 -22.63 -10.53
N LEU A 22 15.44 -23.15 -11.47
CA LEU A 22 15.81 -24.55 -11.52
C LEU A 22 17.17 -24.85 -10.88
N LEU A 23 18.24 -24.19 -11.31
CA LEU A 23 19.61 -24.54 -10.90
C LEU A 23 19.85 -24.43 -9.39
N PRO A 24 19.49 -23.34 -8.71
CA PRO A 24 19.69 -23.24 -7.27
C PRO A 24 18.81 -24.22 -6.49
N LEU A 25 17.59 -24.49 -6.97
CA LEU A 25 16.68 -25.44 -6.33
C LEU A 25 17.22 -26.88 -6.41
N VAL A 26 17.69 -27.31 -7.58
CA VAL A 26 18.37 -28.60 -7.78
C VAL A 26 19.65 -28.66 -6.93
N GLY A 27 20.42 -27.58 -6.89
CA GLY A 27 21.58 -27.46 -6.03
C GLY A 27 21.26 -27.67 -4.55
N ALA A 28 20.21 -27.02 -4.07
CA ALA A 28 19.76 -27.11 -2.68
C ALA A 28 19.19 -28.50 -2.33
N THR A 29 18.57 -29.21 -3.29
CA THR A 29 18.05 -30.58 -3.06
C THR A 29 19.15 -31.64 -3.09
N LYS A 30 20.17 -31.42 -3.94
CA LYS A 30 21.30 -32.36 -4.11
C LYS A 30 22.55 -31.98 -3.29
N ASN A 31 22.46 -30.97 -2.41
CA ASN A 31 23.61 -30.39 -1.67
C ASN A 31 24.79 -29.98 -2.56
N ASN A 32 24.52 -29.55 -3.80
CA ASN A 32 25.55 -29.11 -4.75
C ASN A 32 25.78 -27.59 -4.60
N ILE A 33 26.92 -27.25 -4.01
CA ILE A 33 27.32 -25.85 -3.72
C ILE A 33 27.48 -25.04 -5.00
N THR A 34 28.02 -25.62 -6.08
CA THR A 34 28.22 -24.94 -7.36
C THR A 34 26.89 -24.49 -7.94
N LEU A 35 25.89 -25.37 -7.99
CA LEU A 35 24.55 -25.01 -8.46
C LEU A 35 23.86 -23.99 -7.54
N MET A 36 24.01 -24.10 -6.23
CA MET A 36 23.47 -23.07 -5.31
C MET A 36 24.10 -21.70 -5.51
N ASN A 37 25.39 -21.64 -5.86
CA ASN A 37 26.10 -20.39 -6.10
C ASN A 37 25.64 -19.66 -7.37
N THR A 38 24.96 -20.32 -8.31
CA THR A 38 24.40 -19.67 -9.50
C THR A 38 23.25 -18.70 -9.17
N ALA A 39 22.63 -18.83 -7.99
CA ALA A 39 21.46 -18.02 -7.61
C ALA A 39 21.71 -16.51 -7.68
N ARG A 40 22.86 -16.04 -7.17
CA ARG A 40 23.18 -14.60 -7.13
C ARG A 40 23.49 -14.03 -8.52
N PRO A 41 24.43 -14.58 -9.32
CA PRO A 41 24.70 -14.05 -10.66
C PRO A 41 23.48 -14.12 -11.57
N LEU A 42 22.66 -15.18 -11.50
CA LEU A 42 21.41 -15.26 -12.28
C LEU A 42 20.40 -14.18 -11.87
N SER A 43 20.29 -13.87 -10.57
CA SER A 43 19.43 -12.76 -10.11
C SER A 43 19.87 -11.41 -10.67
N TRP A 44 21.17 -11.13 -10.68
CA TRP A 44 21.72 -9.90 -11.25
C TRP A 44 21.57 -9.83 -12.76
N GLY A 45 21.85 -10.94 -13.49
CA GLY A 45 21.68 -11.00 -14.94
C GLY A 45 20.24 -10.75 -15.36
N MET A 46 19.28 -11.42 -14.69
CA MET A 46 17.85 -11.20 -14.89
C MET A 46 17.45 -9.73 -14.66
N PHE A 47 17.86 -9.14 -13.53
CA PHE A 47 17.55 -7.76 -13.19
C PHE A 47 18.10 -6.77 -14.22
N LEU A 48 19.36 -6.91 -14.62
CA LEU A 48 19.99 -6.01 -15.58
C LEU A 48 19.30 -6.06 -16.95
N LEU A 49 18.89 -7.24 -17.42
CA LEU A 49 18.17 -7.39 -18.69
C LEU A 49 16.79 -6.75 -18.65
N ILE A 50 16.04 -6.94 -17.54
CA ILE A 50 14.74 -6.28 -17.35
C ILE A 50 14.92 -4.76 -17.24
N LEU A 51 15.96 -4.29 -16.55
CA LEU A 51 16.30 -2.88 -16.44
C LEU A 51 16.61 -2.26 -17.81
N VAL A 52 17.39 -2.95 -18.63
CA VAL A 52 17.67 -2.53 -20.01
C VAL A 52 16.37 -2.43 -20.82
N SER A 53 15.50 -3.44 -20.74
CA SER A 53 14.20 -3.42 -21.41
C SER A 53 13.35 -2.23 -20.98
N PHE A 54 13.33 -1.94 -19.68
CA PHE A 54 12.60 -0.80 -19.12
C PHE A 54 13.15 0.54 -19.64
N PHE A 55 14.47 0.71 -19.67
CA PHE A 55 15.11 1.91 -20.22
C PHE A 55 14.88 2.08 -21.71
N VAL A 56 14.82 0.99 -22.47
CA VAL A 56 14.45 1.04 -23.90
C VAL A 56 13.02 1.57 -24.07
N LEU A 57 12.09 1.13 -23.24
CA LEU A 57 10.72 1.64 -23.28
C LEU A 57 10.64 3.12 -22.85
N LEU A 58 11.38 3.52 -21.80
CA LEU A 58 11.51 4.92 -21.40
C LEU A 58 12.03 5.79 -22.55
N TRP A 59 13.05 5.31 -23.26
CA TRP A 59 13.59 6.02 -24.42
C TRP A 59 12.57 6.16 -25.54
N ALA A 60 11.81 5.10 -25.83
CA ALA A 60 10.75 5.15 -26.85
C ALA A 60 9.67 6.19 -26.52
N PHE A 61 9.27 6.33 -25.27
CA PHE A 61 8.35 7.38 -24.84
C PHE A 61 9.00 8.77 -24.90
N TYR A 62 10.24 8.91 -24.45
CA TYR A 62 10.95 10.19 -24.51
C TYR A 62 11.08 10.73 -25.93
N THR A 63 11.35 9.84 -26.90
CA THR A 63 11.53 10.19 -28.31
C THR A 63 10.24 10.16 -29.14
N ASN A 64 9.09 9.84 -28.51
CA ASN A 64 7.80 9.68 -29.19
C ASN A 64 7.87 8.67 -30.36
N ASP A 65 8.42 7.46 -30.11
CA ASP A 65 8.44 6.40 -31.13
C ASP A 65 7.03 5.83 -31.36
N PHE A 66 6.20 6.55 -32.10
CA PHE A 66 4.82 6.17 -32.40
C PHE A 66 4.69 4.94 -33.31
N THR A 67 5.80 4.36 -33.75
CA THR A 67 5.78 3.04 -34.38
C THR A 67 5.50 1.92 -33.37
N LEU A 68 5.61 2.19 -32.06
CA LEU A 68 5.15 1.30 -31.00
C LEU A 68 3.69 1.60 -30.64
N THR A 69 2.85 0.58 -30.66
CA THR A 69 1.42 0.70 -30.31
C THR A 69 1.25 1.32 -28.93
N TYR A 70 2.07 0.89 -27.98
CA TYR A 70 1.99 1.36 -26.59
C TYR A 70 2.30 2.85 -26.46
N VAL A 71 3.33 3.34 -27.14
CA VAL A 71 3.68 4.78 -27.15
C VAL A 71 2.61 5.59 -27.87
N ALA A 72 2.16 5.14 -29.05
CA ALA A 72 1.15 5.82 -29.84
C ALA A 72 -0.20 5.96 -29.14
N THR A 73 -0.53 5.05 -28.23
CA THR A 73 -1.81 5.08 -27.51
C THR A 73 -1.76 5.81 -26.16
N ASN A 74 -0.57 6.15 -25.64
CA ASN A 74 -0.40 6.69 -24.28
C ASN A 74 0.55 7.89 -24.20
N SER A 75 0.94 8.48 -25.33
CA SER A 75 1.80 9.66 -25.39
C SER A 75 1.43 10.53 -26.58
N ASN A 76 1.88 11.79 -26.54
CA ASN A 76 1.64 12.78 -27.58
C ASN A 76 2.83 13.75 -27.65
N SER A 77 3.01 14.41 -28.80
CA SER A 77 4.11 15.37 -28.99
C SER A 77 4.01 16.61 -28.09
N LEU A 78 2.80 17.03 -27.74
CA LEU A 78 2.53 18.17 -26.84
C LEU A 78 2.62 17.80 -25.36
N LEU A 79 2.63 16.51 -25.01
CA LEU A 79 2.70 16.06 -23.63
C LEU A 79 4.03 16.49 -22.99
N PRO A 80 4.06 17.14 -21.81
CA PRO A 80 5.28 17.50 -21.09
C PRO A 80 6.24 16.31 -20.92
N TRP A 81 7.54 16.53 -21.11
CA TRP A 81 8.56 15.46 -21.13
C TRP A 81 8.55 14.56 -19.88
N TYR A 82 8.27 15.12 -18.70
CA TYR A 82 8.20 14.36 -17.45
C TYR A 82 6.97 13.45 -17.41
N TYR A 83 5.85 13.84 -17.99
CA TYR A 83 4.69 12.98 -18.15
C TYR A 83 4.88 11.94 -19.27
N ARG A 84 5.63 12.26 -20.33
CA ARG A 84 6.05 11.24 -21.30
C ARG A 84 6.81 10.10 -20.65
N LEU A 85 7.79 10.41 -19.78
CA LEU A 85 8.56 9.39 -19.06
C LEU A 85 7.68 8.56 -18.11
N THR A 86 6.75 9.20 -17.41
CA THR A 86 5.89 8.51 -16.45
C THR A 86 4.70 7.81 -17.09
N ALA A 87 4.32 8.19 -18.31
CA ALA A 87 3.35 7.46 -19.14
C ALA A 87 3.77 6.01 -19.40
N VAL A 88 5.05 5.68 -19.28
CA VAL A 88 5.56 4.28 -19.33
C VAL A 88 4.76 3.36 -18.40
N TRP A 89 4.36 3.83 -17.22
CA TRP A 89 3.53 3.05 -16.29
C TRP A 89 2.09 3.54 -16.17
N GLY A 90 1.68 4.47 -17.03
CA GLY A 90 0.31 5.03 -17.05
C GLY A 90 -0.74 4.07 -17.60
N ALA A 91 -0.33 3.00 -18.31
CA ALA A 91 -1.24 2.01 -18.86
C ALA A 91 -0.74 0.57 -18.64
N HIS A 92 -1.44 -0.41 -19.18
CA HIS A 92 -1.32 -1.82 -18.77
C HIS A 92 0.08 -2.43 -18.99
N GLU A 93 0.62 -2.34 -20.20
CA GLU A 93 1.83 -3.08 -20.62
C GLU A 93 3.07 -2.59 -19.85
N GLY A 94 3.29 -1.30 -19.82
CA GLY A 94 4.47 -0.72 -19.17
C GLY A 94 4.36 -0.71 -17.65
N SER A 95 3.14 -0.59 -17.09
CA SER A 95 2.94 -0.73 -15.64
C SER A 95 3.29 -2.15 -15.16
N LEU A 96 3.05 -3.16 -16.00
CA LEU A 96 3.44 -4.53 -15.69
C LEU A 96 4.96 -4.73 -15.85
N LEU A 97 5.58 -4.08 -16.81
CA LEU A 97 7.04 -4.08 -16.94
C LEU A 97 7.71 -3.44 -15.71
N LEU A 98 7.16 -2.32 -15.19
CA LEU A 98 7.60 -1.73 -13.92
C LEU A 98 7.41 -2.71 -12.75
N TRP A 99 6.28 -3.42 -12.70
CA TRP A 99 6.01 -4.44 -11.69
C TRP A 99 7.09 -5.54 -11.68
N VAL A 100 7.46 -6.05 -12.86
CA VAL A 100 8.51 -7.09 -12.99
C VAL A 100 9.89 -6.55 -12.70
N LEU A 101 10.18 -5.29 -13.06
CA LEU A 101 11.44 -4.63 -12.69
C LEU A 101 11.57 -4.53 -11.15
N ILE A 102 10.51 -4.16 -10.46
CA ILE A 102 10.48 -4.11 -8.99
C ILE A 102 10.63 -5.52 -8.39
N GLN A 103 10.00 -6.54 -8.97
CA GLN A 103 10.18 -7.95 -8.57
C GLN A 103 11.65 -8.39 -8.69
N ALA A 104 12.29 -8.05 -9.81
CA ALA A 104 13.70 -8.34 -10.03
C ALA A 104 14.61 -7.54 -9.06
N ALA A 105 14.28 -6.28 -8.76
CA ALA A 105 14.98 -5.47 -7.76
C ALA A 105 14.89 -6.08 -6.35
N TRP A 106 13.71 -6.54 -5.92
CA TRP A 106 13.55 -7.29 -4.67
C TRP A 106 14.38 -8.59 -4.66
N THR A 107 14.43 -9.30 -5.79
CA THR A 107 15.24 -10.53 -5.94
C THR A 107 16.73 -10.24 -5.76
N VAL A 108 17.23 -9.18 -6.38
CA VAL A 108 18.62 -8.72 -6.21
C VAL A 108 18.89 -8.23 -4.79
N ALA A 109 17.93 -7.53 -4.18
CA ALA A 109 18.05 -7.09 -2.79
C ALA A 109 18.21 -8.30 -1.85
N VAL A 110 17.37 -9.33 -2.00
CA VAL A 110 17.51 -10.60 -1.24
C VAL A 110 18.86 -11.26 -1.53
N ALA A 111 19.27 -11.39 -2.80
CA ALA A 111 20.55 -11.96 -3.18
C ALA A 111 21.75 -11.24 -2.52
N THR A 112 21.67 -9.91 -2.41
CA THR A 112 22.75 -9.06 -1.88
C THR A 112 22.79 -9.06 -0.35
N PHE A 113 21.62 -8.87 0.29
CA PHE A 113 21.54 -8.66 1.74
C PHE A 113 21.35 -9.94 2.57
N SER A 114 21.24 -11.12 1.94
CA SER A 114 21.09 -12.41 2.61
C SER A 114 22.39 -13.19 2.79
N ARG A 115 23.57 -12.53 2.74
CA ARG A 115 24.89 -13.20 2.82
C ARG A 115 25.16 -13.96 4.13
N GLY A 116 24.48 -13.58 5.21
CA GLY A 116 24.62 -14.24 6.52
C GLY A 116 23.65 -15.42 6.75
N MET A 117 22.81 -15.74 5.77
CA MET A 117 21.86 -16.85 5.83
C MET A 117 22.48 -18.15 5.28
N PRO A 118 21.99 -19.34 5.69
CA PRO A 118 22.38 -20.60 5.09
C PRO A 118 22.17 -20.57 3.57
N GLN A 119 23.19 -20.99 2.84
CA GLN A 119 23.20 -20.95 1.37
C GLN A 119 22.03 -21.72 0.75
N GLU A 120 21.70 -22.87 1.32
CA GLU A 120 20.57 -23.69 0.95
C GLU A 120 19.23 -22.92 1.03
N SER A 121 19.03 -22.12 2.10
CA SER A 121 17.84 -21.32 2.26
C SER A 121 17.76 -20.16 1.26
N VAL A 122 18.88 -19.47 1.03
CA VAL A 122 18.96 -18.38 0.03
C VAL A 122 18.68 -18.90 -1.37
N ALA A 123 19.28 -20.06 -1.74
CA ALA A 123 19.08 -20.70 -3.03
C ALA A 123 17.59 -21.01 -3.29
N ARG A 124 16.87 -21.56 -2.31
CA ARG A 124 15.44 -21.85 -2.43
C ARG A 124 14.59 -20.58 -2.50
N VAL A 125 14.88 -19.58 -1.67
CA VAL A 125 14.13 -18.30 -1.70
C VAL A 125 14.27 -17.65 -3.08
N LEU A 126 15.50 -17.54 -3.59
CA LEU A 126 15.76 -16.94 -4.90
C LEU A 126 15.14 -17.77 -6.03
N ALA A 127 15.14 -19.10 -5.93
CA ALA A 127 14.47 -19.97 -6.91
C ALA A 127 12.95 -19.73 -6.94
N VAL A 128 12.30 -19.60 -5.78
CA VAL A 128 10.85 -19.27 -5.73
C VAL A 128 10.57 -17.88 -6.31
N MET A 129 11.42 -16.88 -6.01
CA MET A 129 11.30 -15.56 -6.62
C MET A 129 11.51 -15.61 -8.14
N GLY A 130 12.42 -16.45 -8.62
CA GLY A 130 12.59 -16.76 -10.04
C GLY A 130 11.32 -17.32 -10.68
N MET A 131 10.67 -18.30 -10.04
CA MET A 131 9.40 -18.89 -10.52
C MET A 131 8.29 -17.84 -10.67
N ILE A 132 8.17 -16.95 -9.69
CA ILE A 132 7.21 -15.84 -9.76
C ILE A 132 7.54 -14.93 -10.95
N THR A 133 8.82 -14.61 -11.14
CA THR A 133 9.27 -13.76 -12.25
C THR A 133 9.03 -14.43 -13.61
N VAL A 134 9.21 -15.75 -13.73
CA VAL A 134 8.85 -16.51 -14.95
C VAL A 134 7.39 -16.31 -15.31
N GLY A 135 6.47 -16.45 -14.34
CA GLY A 135 5.02 -16.27 -14.59
C GLY A 135 4.70 -14.89 -15.14
N PHE A 136 5.26 -13.84 -14.54
CA PHE A 136 5.01 -12.46 -15.00
C PHE A 136 5.73 -12.12 -16.32
N LEU A 137 6.94 -12.62 -16.57
CA LEU A 137 7.61 -12.44 -17.86
C LEU A 137 6.85 -13.15 -19.00
N LEU A 138 6.33 -14.35 -18.75
CA LEU A 138 5.46 -15.02 -19.72
C LEU A 138 4.18 -14.20 -19.97
N PHE A 139 3.58 -13.65 -18.92
CA PHE A 139 2.42 -12.77 -19.07
C PHE A 139 2.72 -11.56 -19.96
N ILE A 140 3.85 -10.86 -19.73
CA ILE A 140 4.25 -9.71 -20.55
C ILE A 140 4.47 -10.15 -22.01
N ILE A 141 5.26 -11.18 -22.23
CA ILE A 141 5.67 -11.58 -23.58
C ILE A 141 4.49 -12.08 -24.40
N VAL A 142 3.56 -12.83 -23.79
CA VAL A 142 2.47 -13.50 -24.49
C VAL A 142 1.23 -12.61 -24.65
N THR A 143 0.89 -11.82 -23.63
CA THR A 143 -0.40 -11.10 -23.60
C THR A 143 -0.28 -9.58 -23.54
N SER A 144 0.86 -9.05 -23.13
CA SER A 144 0.98 -7.62 -22.74
C SER A 144 2.33 -7.01 -23.16
N ASN A 145 2.77 -7.32 -24.38
CA ASN A 145 4.08 -6.90 -24.88
C ASN A 145 4.11 -5.39 -25.19
N PRO A 146 4.91 -4.58 -24.47
CA PRO A 146 4.99 -3.13 -24.70
C PRO A 146 5.74 -2.74 -25.97
N PHE A 147 6.41 -3.70 -26.64
CA PHE A 147 7.20 -3.48 -27.85
C PHE A 147 6.49 -3.88 -29.14
N LEU A 148 5.16 -4.06 -29.11
CA LEU A 148 4.38 -4.34 -30.32
C LEU A 148 4.41 -3.13 -31.27
N ARG A 149 4.62 -3.42 -32.57
CA ARG A 149 4.66 -2.41 -33.64
C ARG A 149 3.30 -2.20 -34.28
N THR A 150 3.01 -0.97 -34.69
CA THR A 150 1.82 -0.57 -35.49
C THR A 150 2.12 -0.56 -36.99
N LEU A 151 3.10 -1.32 -37.44
CA LEU A 151 3.49 -1.37 -38.84
C LEU A 151 2.43 -2.10 -39.70
N PRO A 152 2.26 -1.76 -41.00
CA PRO A 152 3.07 -0.77 -41.76
C PRO A 152 2.63 0.69 -41.56
N PHE A 153 1.45 0.95 -40.98
CA PHE A 153 0.92 2.30 -40.80
C PHE A 153 0.99 2.68 -39.32
N PHE A 154 1.66 3.78 -39.04
CA PHE A 154 1.73 4.37 -37.70
C PHE A 154 1.22 5.81 -37.75
N PRO A 155 0.64 6.33 -36.67
CA PRO A 155 0.11 7.69 -36.63
C PRO A 155 1.24 8.73 -36.69
N VAL A 156 0.96 9.90 -37.25
CA VAL A 156 1.90 11.04 -37.29
C VAL A 156 2.15 11.56 -35.86
N ASP A 157 1.10 11.55 -35.02
CA ASP A 157 1.18 11.85 -33.59
C ASP A 157 0.36 10.84 -32.80
N GLY A 158 0.69 10.67 -31.51
CA GLY A 158 0.00 9.74 -30.64
C GLY A 158 -1.27 10.31 -30.01
N ARG A 159 -2.02 9.42 -29.36
CA ARG A 159 -3.10 9.79 -28.46
C ARG A 159 -2.50 10.35 -27.17
N ASP A 160 -3.23 11.24 -26.50
CA ASP A 160 -2.73 11.79 -25.24
C ASP A 160 -2.73 10.76 -24.11
N LEU A 161 -1.90 10.99 -23.09
CA LEU A 161 -2.04 10.32 -21.81
C LEU A 161 -3.40 10.72 -21.21
N ASN A 162 -4.08 9.79 -20.54
CA ASN A 162 -5.31 10.12 -19.83
C ASN A 162 -5.10 11.36 -18.94
N PRO A 163 -5.92 12.42 -19.08
CA PRO A 163 -5.78 13.66 -18.31
C PRO A 163 -5.63 13.47 -16.81
N LEU A 164 -6.40 12.56 -16.19
CA LEU A 164 -6.28 12.19 -14.78
C LEU A 164 -4.86 11.71 -14.37
N LEU A 165 -4.08 11.28 -15.34
CA LEU A 165 -2.71 10.79 -15.12
C LEU A 165 -1.64 11.86 -15.39
N GLN A 166 -2.03 13.04 -15.88
CA GLN A 166 -1.11 14.16 -16.10
C GLN A 166 -0.91 14.97 -14.83
N ASP A 167 -0.54 14.27 -13.76
CA ASP A 167 -0.38 14.79 -12.41
C ASP A 167 0.89 14.23 -11.73
N PRO A 168 1.53 14.97 -10.81
CA PRO A 168 2.65 14.47 -10.00
C PRO A 168 2.34 13.17 -9.24
N GLY A 169 1.07 12.88 -8.93
CA GLY A 169 0.63 11.63 -8.32
C GLY A 169 1.02 10.41 -9.16
N LEU A 170 0.89 10.48 -10.49
CA LEU A 170 1.33 9.41 -11.39
C LEU A 170 2.84 9.14 -11.27
N ILE A 171 3.65 10.16 -11.02
CA ILE A 171 5.11 10.01 -10.94
C ILE A 171 5.49 9.14 -9.72
N ILE A 172 4.83 9.35 -8.58
CA ILE A 172 5.30 8.81 -7.29
C ILE A 172 4.44 7.64 -6.79
N HIS A 173 3.10 7.73 -6.88
CA HIS A 173 2.20 6.77 -6.25
C HIS A 173 2.35 5.33 -6.82
N PRO A 174 2.29 5.06 -8.14
CA PRO A 174 2.31 3.69 -8.63
C PRO A 174 3.63 2.96 -8.33
N PRO A 175 4.84 3.58 -8.48
CA PRO A 175 6.07 2.92 -8.07
C PRO A 175 6.11 2.56 -6.58
N MET A 176 5.63 3.45 -5.69
CA MET A 176 5.61 3.18 -4.25
C MET A 176 4.61 2.08 -3.89
N LEU A 177 3.44 2.09 -4.51
CA LEU A 177 2.43 1.04 -4.32
C LEU A 177 2.97 -0.32 -4.77
N TYR A 178 3.60 -0.39 -5.94
CA TYR A 178 4.16 -1.64 -6.47
C TYR A 178 5.33 -2.16 -5.62
N MET A 179 6.17 -1.28 -5.07
CA MET A 179 7.19 -1.69 -4.10
C MET A 179 6.59 -2.47 -2.92
N GLY A 180 5.42 -2.05 -2.44
CA GLY A 180 4.70 -2.75 -1.38
C GLY A 180 4.07 -4.06 -1.83
N TYR A 181 3.26 -4.01 -2.89
CA TYR A 181 2.57 -5.15 -3.46
C TYR A 181 3.52 -6.32 -3.78
N VAL A 182 4.52 -6.00 -4.60
CA VAL A 182 5.53 -6.96 -5.05
C VAL A 182 6.42 -7.43 -3.90
N GLY A 183 6.68 -6.55 -2.94
CA GLY A 183 7.51 -6.86 -1.78
C GLY A 183 7.00 -8.04 -0.93
N PHE A 184 5.69 -8.31 -0.92
CA PHE A 184 5.14 -9.49 -0.24
C PHE A 184 5.54 -10.81 -0.92
N SER A 185 5.99 -10.81 -2.18
CA SER A 185 6.58 -11.97 -2.84
C SER A 185 7.82 -12.49 -2.08
N VAL A 186 8.55 -11.60 -1.40
CA VAL A 186 9.72 -11.99 -0.58
C VAL A 186 9.26 -12.79 0.63
N ALA A 187 8.29 -12.27 1.41
CA ALA A 187 7.75 -12.98 2.57
C ALA A 187 7.15 -14.34 2.18
N PHE A 188 6.41 -14.38 1.07
CA PHE A 188 5.91 -15.61 0.46
C PHE A 188 7.02 -16.58 0.11
N SER A 189 8.07 -16.13 -0.58
CA SER A 189 9.19 -16.98 -0.99
C SER A 189 9.95 -17.56 0.20
N PHE A 190 10.09 -16.79 1.27
CA PHE A 190 10.63 -17.29 2.55
C PHE A 190 9.74 -18.37 3.16
N ALA A 191 8.41 -18.21 3.13
CA ALA A 191 7.48 -19.20 3.65
C ALA A 191 7.52 -20.50 2.83
N ILE A 192 7.48 -20.41 1.49
CA ILE A 192 7.55 -21.57 0.60
C ILE A 192 8.89 -22.30 0.73
N ALA A 193 10.02 -21.59 0.73
CA ALA A 193 11.34 -22.19 0.92
C ALA A 193 11.45 -22.95 2.26
N SER A 194 10.85 -22.41 3.32
CA SER A 194 10.84 -23.04 4.64
C SER A 194 9.90 -24.26 4.71
N LEU A 195 8.78 -24.24 4.01
CA LEU A 195 7.91 -25.41 3.84
C LEU A 195 8.62 -26.53 3.08
N MET A 196 9.35 -26.19 1.99
CA MET A 196 10.12 -27.19 1.21
C MET A 196 11.17 -27.91 2.08
N THR A 197 11.76 -27.22 3.03
CA THR A 197 12.78 -27.81 3.93
C THR A 197 12.21 -28.46 5.18
N GLY A 198 10.95 -28.18 5.53
CA GLY A 198 10.35 -28.52 6.82
C GLY A 198 10.95 -27.74 8.01
N ARG A 199 11.78 -26.74 7.76
CA ARG A 199 12.47 -25.94 8.81
C ARG A 199 11.76 -24.59 9.01
N LEU A 200 10.78 -24.59 9.89
CA LEU A 200 10.04 -23.42 10.33
C LEU A 200 10.45 -23.07 11.77
N ASP A 201 11.62 -22.50 11.92
CA ASP A 201 12.22 -22.13 13.20
C ASP A 201 12.13 -20.61 13.48
N THR A 202 12.64 -20.18 14.63
CA THR A 202 12.67 -18.76 15.01
C THR A 202 13.62 -17.94 14.13
N ALA A 203 14.62 -18.57 13.51
CA ALA A 203 15.56 -17.92 12.61
C ALA A 203 14.87 -17.53 11.29
N TRP A 204 14.04 -18.41 10.74
CA TRP A 204 13.22 -18.10 9.57
C TRP A 204 12.36 -16.85 9.78
N ALA A 205 11.63 -16.76 10.92
CA ALA A 205 10.80 -15.61 11.23
C ALA A 205 11.64 -14.32 11.36
N ARG A 206 12.83 -14.41 11.95
CA ARG A 206 13.77 -13.28 12.05
C ARG A 206 14.27 -12.81 10.69
N TRP A 207 14.55 -13.72 9.77
CA TRP A 207 15.02 -13.38 8.43
C TRP A 207 13.92 -12.77 7.56
N SER A 208 12.69 -13.29 7.65
CA SER A 208 11.55 -12.79 6.87
C SER A 208 11.06 -11.41 7.34
N ARG A 209 11.17 -11.12 8.64
CA ARG A 209 10.56 -9.94 9.26
C ARG A 209 10.97 -8.59 8.66
N PRO A 210 12.26 -8.25 8.42
CA PRO A 210 12.64 -6.97 7.84
C PRO A 210 12.09 -6.78 6.42
N TRP A 211 12.02 -7.84 5.62
CA TRP A 211 11.46 -7.80 4.26
C TRP A 211 9.95 -7.55 4.29
N THR A 212 9.25 -8.26 5.16
CA THR A 212 7.80 -8.06 5.37
C THR A 212 7.52 -6.63 5.84
N THR A 213 8.31 -6.09 6.76
CA THR A 213 8.17 -4.72 7.25
C THR A 213 8.45 -3.70 6.14
N ALA A 214 9.44 -3.95 5.27
CA ALA A 214 9.72 -3.09 4.13
C ALA A 214 8.58 -3.09 3.10
N ALA A 215 8.04 -4.27 2.76
CA ALA A 215 6.88 -4.38 1.88
C ALA A 215 5.66 -3.64 2.45
N TRP A 216 5.36 -3.85 3.73
CA TRP A 216 4.27 -3.19 4.43
C TRP A 216 4.44 -1.65 4.48
N LEU A 217 5.65 -1.17 4.72
CA LEU A 217 5.99 0.26 4.72
C LEU A 217 5.69 0.90 3.36
N PHE A 218 6.19 0.30 2.27
CA PHE A 218 5.95 0.80 0.92
C PHE A 218 4.47 0.73 0.54
N LEU A 219 3.76 -0.32 0.96
CA LEU A 219 2.32 -0.42 0.73
C LEU A 219 1.54 0.64 1.52
N THR A 220 1.93 0.92 2.78
CA THR A 220 1.35 2.02 3.57
C THR A 220 1.57 3.37 2.88
N LEU A 221 2.80 3.62 2.38
CA LEU A 221 3.13 4.83 1.63
C LEU A 221 2.31 4.91 0.33
N GLY A 222 2.24 3.81 -0.42
CA GLY A 222 1.49 3.74 -1.68
C GLY A 222 0.00 4.03 -1.47
N ILE A 223 -0.64 3.38 -0.49
CA ILE A 223 -2.05 3.63 -0.16
C ILE A 223 -2.27 5.08 0.27
N ALA A 224 -1.42 5.62 1.14
CA ALA A 224 -1.53 7.01 1.60
C ALA A 224 -1.38 8.02 0.45
N LEU A 225 -0.43 7.80 -0.46
CA LEU A 225 -0.24 8.64 -1.64
C LEU A 225 -1.41 8.55 -2.61
N GLY A 226 -1.97 7.35 -2.85
CA GLY A 226 -3.14 7.17 -3.71
C GLY A 226 -4.39 7.84 -3.15
N SER A 227 -4.62 7.68 -1.84
CA SER A 227 -5.70 8.36 -1.12
C SER A 227 -5.57 9.89 -1.18
N TRP A 228 -4.34 10.40 -1.04
CA TRP A 228 -4.06 11.83 -1.15
C TRP A 228 -4.25 12.33 -2.58
N TRP A 229 -3.81 11.56 -3.58
CA TRP A 229 -3.96 11.87 -4.99
C TRP A 229 -5.45 11.90 -5.40
N ALA A 230 -6.22 10.89 -5.05
CA ALA A 230 -7.66 10.86 -5.28
C ALA A 230 -8.38 12.07 -4.65
N TYR A 231 -7.94 12.51 -3.47
CA TYR A 231 -8.53 13.63 -2.76
C TYR A 231 -8.40 14.96 -3.51
N TYR A 232 -7.24 15.28 -4.07
CA TYR A 232 -7.06 16.57 -4.74
C TYR A 232 -7.35 16.53 -6.23
N GLU A 233 -7.22 15.38 -6.88
CA GLU A 233 -7.30 15.25 -8.34
C GLU A 233 -8.72 15.01 -8.86
N LEU A 234 -9.51 14.15 -8.19
CA LEU A 234 -10.81 13.74 -8.72
C LEU A 234 -11.90 14.80 -8.62
N GLY A 235 -11.70 15.88 -7.89
CA GLY A 235 -12.72 16.92 -7.70
C GLY A 235 -13.90 16.50 -6.80
N TRP A 236 -13.89 15.29 -6.25
CA TRP A 236 -15.00 14.72 -5.46
C TRP A 236 -14.87 14.97 -3.95
N GLY A 237 -13.76 15.57 -3.49
CA GLY A 237 -13.50 15.86 -2.09
C GLY A 237 -13.44 14.65 -1.16
N GLY A 238 -13.41 13.43 -1.70
CA GLY A 238 -13.27 12.18 -0.95
C GLY A 238 -11.81 11.72 -0.88
N TRP A 239 -11.45 11.05 0.20
CA TRP A 239 -10.11 10.50 0.40
C TRP A 239 -10.07 8.97 0.30
N TRP A 240 -11.24 8.28 0.33
CA TRP A 240 -11.42 6.84 0.21
C TRP A 240 -12.86 6.52 -0.19
N PHE A 241 -13.02 5.78 -1.27
CA PHE A 241 -14.34 5.52 -1.87
C PHE A 241 -14.79 4.06 -1.73
N TRP A 242 -13.98 3.20 -1.13
CA TRP A 242 -14.16 1.76 -1.14
C TRP A 242 -14.26 1.19 -2.55
N ASP A 243 -13.61 1.85 -3.49
CA ASP A 243 -13.49 1.36 -4.86
C ASP A 243 -12.82 -0.02 -4.87
N PRO A 244 -13.23 -0.95 -5.75
CA PRO A 244 -12.65 -2.29 -5.83
C PRO A 244 -11.11 -2.31 -5.96
N VAL A 245 -10.50 -1.33 -6.60
CA VAL A 245 -9.04 -1.22 -6.74
C VAL A 245 -8.38 -0.69 -5.46
N GLU A 246 -9.00 0.27 -4.77
CA GLU A 246 -8.59 0.69 -3.44
C GLU A 246 -8.64 -0.49 -2.47
N ASN A 247 -9.75 -1.22 -2.44
CA ASN A 247 -9.95 -2.43 -1.64
C ASN A 247 -8.90 -3.49 -1.95
N ALA A 248 -8.57 -3.69 -3.22
CA ALA A 248 -7.52 -4.61 -3.66
C ALA A 248 -6.16 -4.25 -3.05
N SER A 249 -5.87 -2.96 -2.83
CA SER A 249 -4.63 -2.53 -2.17
C SER A 249 -4.66 -2.72 -0.65
N PHE A 250 -5.82 -2.56 -0.06
CA PHE A 250 -6.00 -2.62 1.38
C PHE A 250 -5.99 -4.05 1.94
N MET A 251 -6.49 -5.03 1.17
CA MET A 251 -6.48 -6.44 1.58
C MET A 251 -5.07 -6.98 1.91
N PRO A 252 -4.05 -6.87 1.03
CA PRO A 252 -2.70 -7.31 1.37
C PRO A 252 -2.05 -6.47 2.48
N TRP A 253 -2.46 -5.22 2.69
CA TRP A 253 -2.01 -4.42 3.82
C TRP A 253 -2.54 -4.97 5.16
N LEU A 254 -3.80 -5.37 5.24
CA LEU A 254 -4.39 -6.03 6.42
C LEU A 254 -3.70 -7.37 6.72
N ALA A 255 -3.52 -8.21 5.69
CA ALA A 255 -2.80 -9.48 5.81
C ALA A 255 -1.33 -9.27 6.24
N GLY A 256 -0.66 -8.27 5.68
CA GLY A 256 0.71 -7.90 6.01
C GLY A 256 0.87 -7.39 7.43
N THR A 257 -0.11 -6.63 7.94
CA THR A 257 -0.16 -6.17 9.33
C THR A 257 -0.29 -7.36 10.29
N ALA A 258 -1.21 -8.28 10.01
CA ALA A 258 -1.35 -9.52 10.78
C ALA A 258 -0.07 -10.39 10.70
N LEU A 259 0.56 -10.47 9.52
CA LEU A 259 1.80 -11.20 9.31
C LEU A 259 2.97 -10.62 10.14
N MET A 260 3.12 -9.30 10.20
CA MET A 260 4.16 -8.66 11.02
C MET A 260 4.02 -9.02 12.52
N HIS A 261 2.79 -9.00 13.02
CA HIS A 261 2.51 -9.38 14.40
C HIS A 261 2.78 -10.88 14.63
N SER A 262 2.35 -11.73 13.71
CA SER A 262 2.56 -13.18 13.76
C SER A 262 4.06 -13.54 13.69
N LEU A 263 4.83 -12.88 12.80
CA LEU A 263 6.29 -13.03 12.72
C LEU A 263 6.99 -12.64 14.04
N ALA A 264 6.50 -11.59 14.71
CA ALA A 264 7.06 -11.18 16.01
C ALA A 264 6.84 -12.22 17.10
N VAL A 265 5.69 -12.89 17.11
CA VAL A 265 5.40 -14.02 18.03
C VAL A 265 6.24 -15.24 17.67
N THR A 266 6.29 -15.60 16.39
CA THR A 266 7.07 -16.75 15.90
C THR A 266 8.57 -16.59 16.21
N GLU A 267 9.13 -15.39 15.99
CA GLU A 267 10.53 -15.08 16.30
C GLU A 267 10.84 -15.21 17.80
N LYS A 268 9.96 -14.69 18.66
CA LYS A 268 10.24 -14.63 20.11
C LYS A 268 9.84 -15.89 20.88
N ARG A 269 8.81 -16.59 20.39
CA ARG A 269 8.13 -17.66 21.12
C ARG A 269 8.15 -19.01 20.40
N GLY A 270 8.44 -19.05 19.10
CA GLY A 270 8.36 -20.25 18.28
C GLY A 270 6.93 -20.78 18.10
N THR A 271 5.92 -19.98 18.48
CA THR A 271 4.49 -20.28 18.29
C THR A 271 3.95 -19.62 17.00
N PHE A 272 2.71 -19.88 16.60
CA PHE A 272 2.02 -19.31 15.42
C PHE A 272 2.62 -19.67 14.07
N LYS A 273 3.47 -20.69 13.97
CA LYS A 273 4.17 -21.07 12.73
C LYS A 273 3.21 -21.27 11.55
N ALA A 274 2.13 -22.08 11.74
CA ALA A 274 1.12 -22.33 10.71
C ALA A 274 0.42 -21.04 10.30
N TRP A 275 -0.01 -20.26 11.28
CA TRP A 275 -0.66 -18.97 11.06
C TRP A 275 0.23 -17.99 10.29
N THR A 276 1.51 -17.90 10.66
CA THR A 276 2.49 -17.04 10.00
C THR A 276 2.72 -17.44 8.54
N VAL A 277 2.80 -18.75 8.25
CA VAL A 277 2.94 -19.24 6.87
C VAL A 277 1.70 -18.94 6.05
N LEU A 278 0.51 -19.21 6.59
CA LEU A 278 -0.76 -18.92 5.90
C LEU A 278 -0.92 -17.42 5.62
N LEU A 279 -0.57 -16.56 6.58
CA LEU A 279 -0.60 -15.10 6.37
C LEU A 279 0.41 -14.63 5.31
N ALA A 280 1.59 -15.24 5.24
CA ALA A 280 2.57 -14.92 4.20
C ALA A 280 2.08 -15.36 2.80
N ILE A 281 1.45 -16.53 2.70
CA ILE A 281 0.80 -16.98 1.47
C ILE A 281 -0.34 -16.03 1.11
N SER A 282 -1.21 -15.69 2.06
CA SER A 282 -2.37 -14.82 1.84
C SER A 282 -1.96 -13.42 1.40
N ALA A 283 -0.96 -12.79 2.02
CA ALA A 283 -0.54 -11.43 1.69
C ALA A 283 -0.10 -11.32 0.22
N PHE A 284 0.69 -12.27 -0.28
CA PHE A 284 1.10 -12.28 -1.68
C PHE A 284 -0.03 -12.72 -2.62
N SER A 285 -0.84 -13.72 -2.24
CA SER A 285 -2.01 -14.14 -3.01
C SER A 285 -3.02 -13.01 -3.22
N LEU A 286 -3.22 -12.16 -2.21
CA LEU A 286 -4.08 -10.99 -2.30
C LEU A 286 -3.46 -9.89 -3.17
N SER A 287 -2.13 -9.74 -3.18
CA SER A 287 -1.45 -8.87 -4.14
C SER A 287 -1.65 -9.35 -5.59
N LEU A 288 -1.59 -10.66 -5.83
CA LEU A 288 -1.91 -11.26 -7.15
C LEU A 288 -3.38 -11.09 -7.51
N LEU A 289 -4.29 -11.30 -6.54
CA LEU A 289 -5.73 -11.08 -6.74
C LEU A 289 -6.00 -9.62 -7.11
N GLY A 290 -5.37 -8.65 -6.43
CA GLY A 290 -5.44 -7.24 -6.78
C GLY A 290 -4.94 -6.98 -8.20
N THR A 291 -3.83 -7.60 -8.59
CA THR A 291 -3.32 -7.53 -9.97
C THR A 291 -4.33 -8.09 -10.98
N PHE A 292 -5.00 -9.21 -10.66
CA PHE A 292 -6.07 -9.76 -11.49
C PHE A 292 -7.25 -8.79 -11.60
N LEU A 293 -7.75 -8.29 -10.50
CA LEU A 293 -8.93 -7.40 -10.46
C LEU A 293 -8.71 -6.14 -11.31
N VAL A 294 -7.56 -5.49 -11.16
CA VAL A 294 -7.23 -4.25 -11.89
C VAL A 294 -7.03 -4.50 -13.39
N ARG A 295 -6.46 -5.65 -13.78
CA ARG A 295 -5.98 -5.90 -15.15
C ARG A 295 -6.91 -6.74 -16.01
N SER A 296 -7.88 -7.43 -15.41
CA SER A 296 -8.88 -8.20 -16.14
C SER A 296 -9.96 -7.33 -16.80
N GLY A 297 -10.08 -6.06 -16.37
CA GLY A 297 -11.16 -5.17 -16.82
C GLY A 297 -12.57 -5.64 -16.45
N ILE A 298 -12.68 -6.58 -15.51
CA ILE A 298 -13.97 -7.12 -15.06
C ILE A 298 -14.68 -6.14 -14.11
N LEU A 299 -13.92 -5.31 -13.41
CA LEU A 299 -14.44 -4.33 -12.46
C LEU A 299 -14.74 -2.99 -13.11
N VAL A 300 -15.81 -2.35 -12.65
CA VAL A 300 -16.07 -0.94 -12.93
C VAL A 300 -15.35 -0.10 -11.89
N SER A 301 -14.28 0.58 -12.29
CA SER A 301 -13.46 1.44 -11.44
C SER A 301 -12.77 2.50 -12.31
N VAL A 302 -12.53 3.68 -11.73
CA VAL A 302 -11.71 4.73 -12.37
C VAL A 302 -10.25 4.30 -12.58
N HIS A 303 -9.81 3.26 -11.84
CA HIS A 303 -8.47 2.70 -11.91
C HIS A 303 -8.38 1.45 -12.80
N ALA A 304 -9.51 0.97 -13.35
CA ALA A 304 -9.51 -0.26 -14.15
C ALA A 304 -8.96 0.00 -15.55
N PHE A 305 -8.17 -0.93 -16.07
CA PHE A 305 -7.77 -0.95 -17.46
C PHE A 305 -8.89 -1.50 -18.34
N ALA A 306 -8.77 -1.28 -19.65
CA ALA A 306 -9.72 -1.84 -20.63
C ALA A 306 -9.84 -3.36 -20.46
N SER A 307 -11.06 -3.88 -20.64
CA SER A 307 -11.32 -5.30 -20.46
C SER A 307 -10.62 -6.13 -21.56
N ASP A 308 -9.88 -7.14 -21.11
CA ASP A 308 -9.20 -8.09 -21.99
C ASP A 308 -9.31 -9.50 -21.36
N PRO A 309 -10.19 -10.35 -21.89
CA PRO A 309 -10.41 -11.69 -21.34
C PRO A 309 -9.16 -12.58 -21.34
N ALA A 310 -8.28 -12.44 -22.34
CA ALA A 310 -7.05 -13.24 -22.43
C ALA A 310 -6.10 -12.91 -21.29
N ARG A 311 -5.93 -11.63 -20.99
CA ARG A 311 -5.14 -11.13 -19.85
C ARG A 311 -5.72 -11.62 -18.52
N GLY A 312 -7.06 -11.49 -18.36
CA GLY A 312 -7.76 -11.97 -17.17
C GLY A 312 -7.56 -13.45 -16.93
N MET A 313 -7.75 -14.29 -17.95
CA MET A 313 -7.61 -15.74 -17.85
C MET A 313 -6.17 -16.17 -17.51
N PHE A 314 -5.16 -15.52 -18.10
CA PHE A 314 -3.77 -15.84 -17.79
C PHE A 314 -3.45 -15.59 -16.30
N ILE A 315 -3.80 -14.37 -15.78
CA ILE A 315 -3.53 -14.03 -14.39
C ILE A 315 -4.34 -14.92 -13.43
N LEU A 316 -5.58 -15.25 -13.77
CA LEU A 316 -6.41 -16.17 -12.98
C LEU A 316 -5.77 -17.57 -12.91
N GLY A 317 -5.31 -18.11 -14.04
CA GLY A 317 -4.57 -19.37 -14.06
C GLY A 317 -3.31 -19.33 -13.22
N PHE A 318 -2.56 -18.24 -13.31
CA PHE A 318 -1.35 -18.04 -12.49
C PHE A 318 -1.68 -17.91 -11.00
N LEU A 319 -2.74 -17.20 -10.64
CA LEU A 319 -3.26 -17.11 -9.26
C LEU A 319 -3.62 -18.48 -8.69
N VAL A 320 -4.39 -19.28 -9.46
CA VAL A 320 -4.79 -20.64 -9.07
C VAL A 320 -3.55 -21.53 -8.87
N PHE A 321 -2.57 -21.44 -9.75
CA PHE A 321 -1.31 -22.20 -9.63
C PHE A 321 -0.53 -21.81 -8.36
N ILE A 322 -0.37 -20.50 -8.09
CA ILE A 322 0.36 -20.02 -6.91
C ILE A 322 -0.36 -20.37 -5.62
N ILE A 323 -1.68 -20.11 -5.53
CA ILE A 323 -2.45 -20.41 -4.32
C ILE A 323 -2.58 -21.91 -4.13
N GLY A 324 -3.01 -22.63 -5.17
CA GLY A 324 -3.22 -24.07 -5.10
C GLY A 324 -1.93 -24.83 -4.79
N GLY A 325 -0.82 -24.49 -5.47
CA GLY A 325 0.50 -25.08 -5.20
C GLY A 325 1.01 -24.80 -3.80
N SER A 326 0.80 -23.59 -3.30
CA SER A 326 1.23 -23.18 -1.95
C SER A 326 0.43 -23.87 -0.85
N LEU A 327 -0.90 -23.95 -1.00
CA LEU A 327 -1.77 -24.63 -0.04
C LEU A 327 -1.58 -26.15 -0.08
N LEU A 328 -1.35 -26.74 -1.26
CA LEU A 328 -0.99 -28.15 -1.39
C LEU A 328 0.34 -28.43 -0.68
N LEU A 329 1.37 -27.62 -0.90
CA LEU A 329 2.65 -27.75 -0.21
C LEU A 329 2.48 -27.60 1.32
N PHE A 330 1.67 -26.64 1.76
CA PHE A 330 1.34 -26.47 3.18
C PHE A 330 0.65 -27.71 3.76
N ALA A 331 -0.33 -28.29 3.06
CA ALA A 331 -1.02 -29.50 3.48
C ALA A 331 -0.06 -30.70 3.59
N LEU A 332 0.78 -30.92 2.57
CA LEU A 332 1.76 -32.02 2.54
C LEU A 332 2.84 -31.90 3.63
N LYS A 333 3.19 -30.66 4.01
CA LYS A 333 4.23 -30.36 5.03
C LYS A 333 3.65 -29.97 6.39
N GLY A 334 2.33 -30.13 6.60
CA GLY A 334 1.63 -29.71 7.82
C GLY A 334 2.17 -30.28 9.12
N SER A 335 2.80 -31.48 9.10
CA SER A 335 3.47 -32.07 10.27
C SER A 335 4.66 -31.22 10.76
N SER A 336 5.39 -30.55 9.85
CA SER A 336 6.53 -29.69 10.18
C SER A 336 6.14 -28.36 10.85
N VAL A 337 4.86 -28.00 10.72
CA VAL A 337 4.29 -26.74 11.23
C VAL A 337 3.71 -26.87 12.62
N ARG A 338 3.63 -28.10 13.15
CA ARG A 338 3.09 -28.37 14.50
C ARG A 338 3.91 -27.69 15.57
N VAL A 339 3.22 -27.02 16.48
CA VAL A 339 3.81 -26.29 17.60
C VAL A 339 3.54 -27.06 18.90
N ARG A 340 4.57 -27.31 19.68
CA ARG A 340 4.46 -27.76 21.07
C ARG A 340 4.66 -26.52 21.96
N GLY A 341 3.60 -26.00 22.52
CA GLY A 341 3.66 -24.86 23.45
C GLY A 341 2.27 -24.44 23.87
N SER A 342 2.12 -24.10 25.15
CA SER A 342 0.89 -23.53 25.71
C SER A 342 1.14 -22.12 26.18
N PHE A 343 0.14 -21.28 26.07
CA PHE A 343 0.09 -19.94 26.64
C PHE A 343 -1.28 -19.73 27.30
N ALA A 344 -1.30 -18.90 28.34
CA ALA A 344 -2.53 -18.63 29.07
C ALA A 344 -3.46 -17.71 28.27
N LEU A 345 -4.74 -17.74 28.60
CA LEU A 345 -5.75 -16.84 28.00
C LEU A 345 -5.31 -15.37 28.14
N PHE A 346 -4.82 -14.97 29.32
CA PHE A 346 -4.22 -13.65 29.56
C PHE A 346 -2.71 -13.72 29.29
N SER A 347 -2.34 -13.52 28.04
CA SER A 347 -0.96 -13.47 27.57
C SER A 347 -0.85 -12.55 26.35
N ARG A 348 0.34 -12.01 26.09
CA ARG A 348 0.58 -11.20 24.90
C ARG A 348 0.34 -12.00 23.63
N GLU A 349 0.65 -13.29 23.64
CA GLU A 349 0.38 -14.19 22.51
C GLU A 349 -1.10 -14.20 22.16
N ASN A 350 -1.96 -14.35 23.16
CA ASN A 350 -3.41 -14.45 22.91
C ASN A 350 -4.01 -13.11 22.45
N VAL A 351 -3.54 -11.99 23.00
CA VAL A 351 -3.99 -10.64 22.53
C VAL A 351 -3.54 -10.38 21.11
N LEU A 352 -2.31 -10.77 20.73
CA LEU A 352 -1.85 -10.68 19.35
C LEU A 352 -2.60 -11.62 18.41
N LEU A 353 -3.02 -12.80 18.88
CA LEU A 353 -3.88 -13.69 18.12
C LEU A 353 -5.26 -13.07 17.91
N ALA A 354 -5.89 -12.56 18.96
CA ALA A 354 -7.19 -11.89 18.85
C ALA A 354 -7.13 -10.71 17.88
N ASN A 355 -6.07 -9.90 17.96
CA ASN A 355 -5.84 -8.78 17.03
C ASN A 355 -5.70 -9.28 15.58
N ASN A 356 -4.94 -10.36 15.35
CA ASN A 356 -4.80 -10.96 14.02
C ASN A 356 -6.13 -11.51 13.50
N VAL A 357 -6.96 -12.10 14.35
CA VAL A 357 -8.30 -12.60 13.97
C VAL A 357 -9.19 -11.44 13.53
N ILE A 358 -9.16 -10.30 14.24
CA ILE A 358 -9.93 -9.11 13.84
C ILE A 358 -9.44 -8.56 12.51
N LEU A 359 -8.12 -8.48 12.29
CA LEU A 359 -7.55 -8.04 11.00
C LEU A 359 -7.93 -8.96 9.85
N VAL A 360 -7.95 -10.28 10.08
CA VAL A 360 -8.40 -11.25 9.08
C VAL A 360 -9.91 -11.16 8.86
N ALA A 361 -10.70 -10.93 9.89
CA ALA A 361 -12.15 -10.68 9.73
C ALA A 361 -12.42 -9.42 8.91
N ALA A 362 -11.70 -8.33 9.18
CA ALA A 362 -11.75 -7.11 8.38
C ALA A 362 -11.35 -7.37 6.90
N LEU A 363 -10.29 -8.13 6.69
CA LEU A 363 -9.87 -8.56 5.35
C LEU A 363 -10.97 -9.35 4.64
N VAL A 364 -11.62 -10.30 5.32
CA VAL A 364 -12.71 -11.11 4.74
C VAL A 364 -13.91 -10.23 4.38
N VAL A 365 -14.26 -9.24 5.22
CA VAL A 365 -15.31 -8.26 4.93
C VAL A 365 -15.00 -7.50 3.64
N VAL A 366 -13.76 -7.00 3.49
CA VAL A 366 -13.35 -6.28 2.28
C VAL A 366 -13.35 -7.20 1.06
N LEU A 367 -12.82 -8.42 1.21
CA LEU A 367 -12.75 -9.40 0.12
C LEU A 367 -14.15 -9.78 -0.38
N VAL A 368 -15.05 -10.14 0.54
CA VAL A 368 -16.43 -10.54 0.20
C VAL A 368 -17.19 -9.36 -0.38
N GLY A 369 -17.13 -8.18 0.25
CA GLY A 369 -17.81 -6.98 -0.24
C GLY A 369 -17.34 -6.55 -1.63
N THR A 370 -16.06 -6.78 -1.96
CA THR A 370 -15.48 -6.44 -3.27
C THR A 370 -15.83 -7.48 -4.34
N LEU A 371 -15.79 -8.77 -4.01
CA LEU A 371 -15.98 -9.84 -4.98
C LEU A 371 -17.45 -10.24 -5.17
N LEU A 372 -18.31 -10.05 -4.17
CA LEU A 372 -19.70 -10.48 -4.23
C LEU A 372 -20.48 -9.86 -5.40
N PRO A 373 -20.39 -8.57 -5.71
CA PRO A 373 -21.03 -7.98 -6.89
C PRO A 373 -20.58 -8.65 -8.19
N LEU A 374 -19.30 -8.97 -8.31
CA LEU A 374 -18.72 -9.61 -9.47
C LEU A 374 -19.26 -11.05 -9.63
N VAL A 375 -19.18 -11.85 -8.56
CA VAL A 375 -19.67 -13.25 -8.57
C VAL A 375 -21.17 -13.30 -8.87
N HIS A 376 -21.95 -12.42 -8.24
CA HIS A 376 -23.41 -12.34 -8.43
C HIS A 376 -23.77 -12.06 -9.91
N LYS A 377 -23.09 -11.12 -10.53
CA LYS A 377 -23.25 -10.79 -11.96
C LYS A 377 -22.85 -11.97 -12.86
N GLN A 378 -21.73 -12.64 -12.59
CA GLN A 378 -21.23 -13.75 -13.40
C GLN A 378 -22.12 -15.00 -13.32
N LEU A 379 -22.82 -15.20 -12.20
CA LEU A 379 -23.78 -16.29 -12.01
C LEU A 379 -25.16 -15.97 -12.61
N GLY A 380 -25.34 -14.81 -13.24
CA GLY A 380 -26.63 -14.41 -13.83
C GLY A 380 -27.71 -14.05 -12.81
N LEU A 381 -27.32 -13.78 -11.55
CA LEU A 381 -28.26 -13.44 -10.47
C LEU A 381 -28.65 -11.95 -10.44
N GLY A 382 -28.22 -11.18 -11.42
CA GLY A 382 -28.48 -9.75 -11.53
C GLY A 382 -27.29 -8.90 -11.02
N SER A 383 -27.49 -7.58 -10.93
CA SER A 383 -26.47 -6.66 -10.42
C SER A 383 -26.76 -6.28 -8.97
N VAL A 384 -25.75 -6.42 -8.11
CA VAL A 384 -25.76 -5.95 -6.72
C VAL A 384 -24.67 -4.92 -6.57
N SER A 385 -24.95 -3.81 -5.85
CA SER A 385 -23.96 -2.79 -5.51
C SER A 385 -23.68 -2.82 -4.01
N ILE A 386 -22.41 -2.93 -3.65
CA ILE A 386 -21.92 -2.85 -2.27
C ILE A 386 -21.02 -1.62 -2.17
N GLY A 387 -21.49 -0.60 -1.47
CA GLY A 387 -20.81 0.70 -1.38
C GLY A 387 -20.32 1.03 0.03
N ALA A 388 -19.89 2.27 0.20
CA ALA A 388 -19.33 2.80 1.44
C ALA A 388 -20.16 2.55 2.71
N PRO A 389 -21.51 2.61 2.73
CA PRO A 389 -22.27 2.36 3.95
C PRO A 389 -22.04 0.96 4.54
N PHE A 390 -21.96 -0.06 3.69
CA PHE A 390 -21.68 -1.44 4.12
C PHE A 390 -20.30 -1.55 4.77
N PHE A 391 -19.27 -1.06 4.09
CA PHE A 391 -17.90 -1.15 4.59
C PHE A 391 -17.71 -0.30 5.85
N ASN A 392 -18.20 0.93 5.87
CA ASN A 392 -18.08 1.84 7.01
C ASN A 392 -18.70 1.26 8.28
N MET A 393 -19.91 0.68 8.16
CA MET A 393 -20.59 0.06 9.29
C MET A 393 -19.79 -1.11 9.87
N LEU A 394 -19.42 -2.08 9.04
CA LEU A 394 -18.72 -3.28 9.51
C LEU A 394 -17.31 -2.96 10.00
N PHE A 395 -16.59 -2.06 9.32
CA PHE A 395 -15.26 -1.63 9.74
C PHE A 395 -15.29 -0.91 11.09
N THR A 396 -16.24 -0.03 11.33
CA THR A 396 -16.38 0.67 12.63
C THR A 396 -16.49 -0.33 13.77
N TRP A 397 -17.37 -1.34 13.64
CA TRP A 397 -17.53 -2.35 14.68
C TRP A 397 -16.30 -3.25 14.89
N LEU A 398 -15.56 -3.54 13.85
CA LEU A 398 -14.31 -4.32 13.94
C LEU A 398 -13.16 -3.49 14.53
N MET A 399 -13.10 -2.18 14.23
CA MET A 399 -12.01 -1.33 14.68
C MET A 399 -12.11 -0.93 16.15
N VAL A 400 -13.27 -0.96 16.78
CA VAL A 400 -13.41 -0.69 18.22
C VAL A 400 -12.65 -1.73 19.06
N PRO A 401 -12.94 -3.04 18.97
CA PRO A 401 -12.16 -4.05 19.71
C PRO A 401 -10.69 -4.09 19.28
N PHE A 402 -10.39 -3.83 18.00
CA PHE A 402 -9.02 -3.71 17.53
C PHE A 402 -8.25 -2.59 18.26
N ALA A 403 -8.79 -1.38 18.30
CA ALA A 403 -8.17 -0.23 18.98
C ALA A 403 -8.03 -0.45 20.49
N PHE A 404 -9.02 -1.11 21.12
CA PHE A 404 -8.94 -1.50 22.52
C PHE A 404 -7.74 -2.45 22.77
N LEU A 405 -7.63 -3.51 21.98
CA LEU A 405 -6.50 -4.46 22.07
C LEU A 405 -5.16 -3.82 21.73
N LEU A 406 -5.14 -2.87 20.79
CA LEU A 406 -3.94 -2.12 20.41
C LEU A 406 -3.37 -1.33 21.61
N GLY A 407 -4.24 -0.75 22.43
CA GLY A 407 -3.82 -0.03 23.64
C GLY A 407 -3.24 -0.97 24.71
N ILE A 408 -3.90 -2.09 25.01
CA ILE A 408 -3.48 -2.96 26.11
C ILE A 408 -2.33 -3.91 25.75
N GLY A 409 -2.22 -4.33 24.47
CA GLY A 409 -1.29 -5.37 24.02
C GLY A 409 0.18 -5.16 24.42
N PRO A 410 0.76 -3.94 24.28
CA PRO A 410 2.14 -3.67 24.69
C PRO A 410 2.44 -3.83 26.17
N LEU A 411 1.45 -3.68 27.03
CA LEU A 411 1.58 -3.81 28.48
C LEU A 411 1.53 -5.26 28.96
N ILE A 412 0.85 -6.14 28.24
CA ILE A 412 0.68 -7.54 28.63
C ILE A 412 2.01 -8.32 28.50
N ARG A 413 2.28 -9.20 29.46
CA ARG A 413 3.48 -10.06 29.48
C ARG A 413 3.31 -11.29 28.58
N TRP A 414 4.46 -11.84 28.16
CA TRP A 414 4.50 -13.11 27.43
C TRP A 414 4.18 -14.30 28.33
N LYS A 415 3.60 -15.37 27.78
CA LYS A 415 3.16 -16.64 28.38
C LYS A 415 1.96 -16.49 29.30
N ARG A 416 2.02 -15.66 30.30
CA ARG A 416 0.97 -15.46 31.30
C ARG A 416 1.13 -14.07 31.93
N ASP A 417 0.03 -13.39 32.10
CA ASP A 417 -0.06 -12.15 32.87
C ASP A 417 -1.22 -12.21 33.86
N ASP A 418 -1.20 -11.30 34.82
CA ASP A 418 -2.30 -11.05 35.77
C ASP A 418 -2.91 -9.68 35.46
N LEU A 419 -4.21 -9.67 35.23
CA LEU A 419 -4.96 -8.43 34.98
C LEU A 419 -4.86 -7.41 36.13
N SER A 420 -4.46 -7.82 37.31
CA SER A 420 -4.32 -6.91 38.48
C SER A 420 -3.37 -5.76 38.19
N SER A 421 -2.28 -6.02 37.47
CA SER A 421 -1.28 -5.00 37.09
C SER A 421 -1.80 -4.01 36.05
N LEU A 422 -2.83 -4.36 35.29
CA LEU A 422 -3.43 -3.53 34.25
C LEU A 422 -4.63 -2.72 34.72
N LYS A 423 -5.26 -3.08 35.84
CA LYS A 423 -6.49 -2.42 36.32
C LYS A 423 -6.31 -0.91 36.47
N LYS A 424 -5.23 -0.46 37.12
CA LYS A 424 -4.98 0.98 37.32
C LYS A 424 -4.66 1.72 36.01
N PRO A 425 -3.73 1.27 35.16
CA PRO A 425 -3.52 1.87 33.82
C PRO A 425 -4.81 1.94 33.01
N MET A 426 -5.58 0.86 32.97
CA MET A 426 -6.84 0.80 32.21
C MET A 426 -7.88 1.79 32.73
N ALA A 427 -8.10 1.83 34.05
CA ALA A 427 -9.07 2.74 34.65
C ALA A 427 -8.69 4.21 34.42
N VAL A 428 -7.41 4.57 34.68
CA VAL A 428 -6.94 5.94 34.47
C VAL A 428 -6.99 6.35 32.99
N SER A 429 -6.49 5.51 32.09
CA SER A 429 -6.54 5.79 30.65
C SER A 429 -7.98 5.83 30.14
N GLY A 430 -8.87 4.97 30.65
CA GLY A 430 -10.27 4.97 30.30
C GLY A 430 -10.95 6.29 30.68
N VAL A 431 -10.78 6.74 31.92
CA VAL A 431 -11.32 8.04 32.37
C VAL A 431 -10.74 9.19 31.54
N ILE A 432 -9.42 9.22 31.33
CA ILE A 432 -8.76 10.25 30.50
C ILE A 432 -9.37 10.25 29.10
N SER A 433 -9.56 9.08 28.50
CA SER A 433 -10.09 8.95 27.13
C SER A 433 -11.53 9.45 27.03
N LEU A 434 -12.37 9.08 27.99
CA LEU A 434 -13.78 9.51 28.01
C LEU A 434 -13.89 11.03 28.22
N VAL A 435 -13.14 11.57 29.17
CA VAL A 435 -13.20 13.01 29.47
C VAL A 435 -12.60 13.85 28.35
N LEU A 436 -11.36 13.54 27.92
CA LEU A 436 -10.72 14.31 26.85
C LEU A 436 -11.41 14.11 25.50
N GLY A 437 -11.97 12.91 25.23
CA GLY A 437 -12.76 12.67 24.03
C GLY A 437 -13.98 13.60 23.96
N ALA A 438 -14.70 13.74 25.07
CA ALA A 438 -15.81 14.69 25.16
C ALA A 438 -15.33 16.14 25.00
N VAL A 439 -14.29 16.54 25.73
CA VAL A 439 -13.71 17.90 25.63
C VAL A 439 -13.34 18.24 24.19
N PHE A 440 -12.65 17.36 23.47
CA PHE A 440 -12.24 17.64 22.10
C PHE A 440 -13.42 17.73 21.13
N VAL A 441 -14.44 16.89 21.27
CA VAL A 441 -15.65 17.01 20.44
C VAL A 441 -16.36 18.34 20.69
N PHE A 442 -16.57 18.73 21.96
CA PHE A 442 -17.23 20.00 22.27
C PHE A 442 -16.42 21.25 21.91
N LEU A 443 -15.06 21.16 21.87
CA LEU A 443 -14.20 22.29 21.49
C LEU A 443 -14.01 22.42 19.98
N LEU A 444 -14.11 21.32 19.23
CA LEU A 444 -13.69 21.26 17.82
C LEU A 444 -14.86 21.07 16.85
N ALA A 445 -16.05 20.81 17.35
CA ALA A 445 -17.24 20.59 16.54
C ALA A 445 -18.47 21.35 17.09
N ASP A 446 -19.39 21.72 16.19
CA ASP A 446 -20.59 22.48 16.51
C ASP A 446 -21.74 21.61 17.07
N SER A 447 -21.63 20.28 16.88
CA SER A 447 -22.62 19.30 17.36
C SER A 447 -21.93 18.07 17.94
N PHE A 448 -22.63 17.35 18.80
CA PHE A 448 -22.13 16.10 19.35
C PHE A 448 -22.48 14.93 18.42
N GLU A 449 -21.46 14.28 17.85
CA GLU A 449 -21.60 13.08 17.06
C GLU A 449 -20.96 11.88 17.77
N ALA A 450 -21.76 10.84 18.06
CA ALA A 450 -21.33 9.70 18.88
C ALA A 450 -20.14 8.92 18.26
N LEU A 451 -20.08 8.78 16.92
CA LEU A 451 -18.98 8.09 16.26
C LEU A 451 -17.69 8.91 16.26
N ALA A 452 -17.78 10.24 16.17
CA ALA A 452 -16.63 11.11 16.33
C ALA A 452 -16.07 11.05 17.75
N TYR A 453 -16.96 11.11 18.75
CA TYR A 453 -16.61 10.92 20.16
C TYR A 453 -15.91 9.57 20.38
N LEU A 454 -16.47 8.47 19.86
CA LEU A 454 -15.87 7.14 19.94
C LEU A 454 -14.47 7.11 19.31
N GLY A 455 -14.29 7.76 18.16
CA GLY A 455 -12.99 7.89 17.49
C GLY A 455 -11.95 8.58 18.36
N TRP A 456 -12.31 9.71 18.98
CA TRP A 456 -11.43 10.41 19.93
C TRP A 456 -11.12 9.55 21.16
N VAL A 457 -12.13 8.90 21.75
CA VAL A 457 -11.95 8.00 22.91
C VAL A 457 -10.96 6.89 22.57
N MET A 458 -11.10 6.22 21.43
CA MET A 458 -10.19 5.14 21.01
C MET A 458 -8.77 5.65 20.75
N ALA A 459 -8.61 6.78 20.10
CA ALA A 459 -7.30 7.36 19.83
C ALA A 459 -6.57 7.77 21.12
N ILE A 460 -7.26 8.47 22.03
CA ILE A 460 -6.70 8.87 23.32
C ILE A 460 -6.38 7.64 24.18
N TRP A 461 -7.23 6.61 24.13
CA TRP A 461 -6.98 5.32 24.79
C TRP A 461 -5.64 4.71 24.33
N ILE A 462 -5.42 4.61 23.02
CA ILE A 462 -4.16 4.09 22.47
C ILE A 462 -2.99 4.94 22.97
N ILE A 463 -3.06 6.28 22.84
CA ILE A 463 -1.96 7.20 23.22
C ILE A 463 -1.67 7.09 24.73
N ALA A 464 -2.69 7.11 25.57
CA ALA A 464 -2.53 7.05 27.03
C ALA A 464 -1.93 5.72 27.51
N MET A 465 -2.40 4.59 26.96
CA MET A 465 -1.86 3.27 27.29
C MET A 465 -0.42 3.12 26.86
N HIS A 466 -0.02 3.65 25.69
CA HIS A 466 1.37 3.69 25.25
C HIS A 466 2.23 4.65 26.10
N GLY A 467 1.68 5.75 26.58
CA GLY A 467 2.33 6.62 27.55
C GLY A 467 2.63 5.91 28.87
N PHE A 468 1.70 5.14 29.38
CA PHE A 468 1.93 4.28 30.56
C PHE A 468 3.02 3.23 30.30
N GLU A 469 2.95 2.56 29.17
CA GLU A 469 3.94 1.54 28.80
C GLU A 469 5.35 2.14 28.67
N LEU A 470 5.46 3.30 28.03
CA LEU A 470 6.70 4.06 27.92
C LEU A 470 7.24 4.44 29.30
N HIS A 471 6.41 5.00 30.16
CA HIS A 471 6.79 5.39 31.51
C HIS A 471 7.29 4.17 32.30
N GLN A 472 6.51 3.09 32.34
CA GLN A 472 6.88 1.86 33.06
C GLN A 472 8.22 1.27 32.59
N ARG A 473 8.47 1.24 31.29
CA ARG A 473 9.74 0.74 30.74
C ARG A 473 10.91 1.65 31.01
N ALA A 474 10.72 2.95 30.82
CA ALA A 474 11.79 3.92 31.00
C ALA A 474 12.23 3.99 32.48
N THR A 475 11.28 3.91 33.43
CA THR A 475 11.57 4.06 34.87
C THR A 475 11.96 2.76 35.56
N HIS A 476 11.87 1.59 34.90
CA HIS A 476 12.10 0.28 35.54
C HIS A 476 13.47 0.14 36.18
N ARG A 477 14.54 0.72 35.60
CA ARG A 477 15.93 0.63 36.11
C ARG A 477 16.70 1.95 36.09
N HIS A 478 16.10 3.01 35.62
CA HIS A 478 16.76 4.28 35.35
C HIS A 478 15.78 5.45 35.62
N SER A 479 16.31 6.68 35.73
CA SER A 479 15.47 7.87 35.62
C SER A 479 14.80 7.89 34.23
N PHE A 480 13.64 8.51 34.11
CA PHE A 480 12.83 8.52 32.89
C PHE A 480 13.64 8.91 31.64
N ILE A 481 14.36 10.03 31.69
CA ILE A 481 15.14 10.52 30.54
C ILE A 481 16.24 9.52 30.11
N VAL A 482 16.94 8.95 31.07
CA VAL A 482 18.01 7.96 30.81
C VAL A 482 17.40 6.66 30.26
N GLY A 483 16.26 6.25 30.81
CA GLY A 483 15.54 5.05 30.37
C GLY A 483 15.03 5.20 28.94
N VAL A 484 14.42 6.33 28.59
CA VAL A 484 13.94 6.65 27.23
C VAL A 484 15.08 6.52 26.20
N LYS A 485 16.27 7.09 26.49
CA LYS A 485 17.44 7.01 25.60
C LYS A 485 17.98 5.58 25.41
N LYS A 486 17.68 4.66 26.33
CA LYS A 486 18.12 3.24 26.28
C LYS A 486 17.11 2.30 25.61
N LEU A 487 15.92 2.79 25.26
CA LEU A 487 14.91 1.96 24.58
C LEU A 487 15.39 1.51 23.20
N GLN A 488 15.04 0.27 22.86
CA GLN A 488 15.40 -0.34 21.58
C GLN A 488 14.63 0.32 20.43
N ARG A 489 15.24 0.34 19.23
CA ARG A 489 14.59 0.86 18.01
C ARG A 489 13.25 0.20 17.72
N SER A 490 13.14 -1.12 17.96
CA SER A 490 11.87 -1.84 17.78
C SER A 490 10.74 -1.38 18.71
N HIS A 491 11.06 -0.81 19.87
CA HIS A 491 10.07 -0.21 20.75
C HIS A 491 9.53 1.09 20.14
N TRP A 492 10.41 1.97 19.69
CA TRP A 492 10.02 3.22 19.01
C TRP A 492 9.25 2.95 17.72
N ALA A 493 9.66 1.93 16.95
CA ALA A 493 8.94 1.51 15.75
C ALA A 493 7.49 1.11 16.05
N MET A 494 7.28 0.33 17.11
CA MET A 494 5.95 -0.06 17.58
C MET A 494 5.13 1.16 18.02
N MET A 495 5.72 2.04 18.83
CA MET A 495 5.03 3.26 19.30
C MET A 495 4.61 4.15 18.14
N LEU A 496 5.51 4.42 17.19
CA LEU A 496 5.20 5.23 16.02
C LEU A 496 4.08 4.62 15.17
N GLY A 497 4.12 3.31 14.94
CA GLY A 497 3.06 2.61 14.21
C GLY A 497 1.70 2.72 14.89
N HIS A 498 1.64 2.50 16.19
CA HIS A 498 0.39 2.52 16.96
C HIS A 498 -0.15 3.95 17.17
N ILE A 499 0.72 4.93 17.44
CA ILE A 499 0.32 6.34 17.54
C ILE A 499 -0.13 6.84 16.16
N GLY A 500 0.54 6.43 15.07
CA GLY A 500 0.10 6.73 13.71
C GLY A 500 -1.33 6.26 13.45
N MET A 501 -1.65 5.04 13.86
CA MET A 501 -3.03 4.52 13.77
C MET A 501 -4.01 5.38 14.57
N ALA A 502 -3.67 5.78 15.80
CA ALA A 502 -4.52 6.65 16.61
C ALA A 502 -4.80 8.00 15.93
N ILE A 503 -3.76 8.61 15.33
CA ILE A 503 -3.90 9.86 14.58
C ILE A 503 -4.81 9.67 13.35
N THR A 504 -4.63 8.57 12.60
CA THR A 504 -5.50 8.23 11.45
C THR A 504 -6.96 8.07 11.88
N VAL A 505 -7.22 7.41 13.02
CA VAL A 505 -8.60 7.23 13.56
C VAL A 505 -9.26 8.58 13.87
N ILE A 506 -8.53 9.55 14.44
CA ILE A 506 -9.05 10.91 14.65
C ILE A 506 -9.42 11.55 13.31
N GLY A 507 -8.52 11.52 12.32
CA GLY A 507 -8.78 12.09 11.01
C GLY A 507 -10.03 11.50 10.35
N ILE A 508 -10.15 10.17 10.34
CA ILE A 508 -11.31 9.47 9.77
C ILE A 508 -12.59 9.85 10.52
N ALA A 509 -12.58 9.79 11.86
CA ALA A 509 -13.75 10.07 12.68
C ALA A 509 -14.26 11.51 12.49
N MET A 510 -13.36 12.49 12.42
CA MET A 510 -13.73 13.90 12.23
C MET A 510 -14.23 14.17 10.80
N VAL A 511 -13.51 13.68 9.78
CA VAL A 511 -13.94 13.85 8.38
C VAL A 511 -15.29 13.19 8.12
N GLN A 512 -15.48 11.96 8.61
CA GLN A 512 -16.70 11.20 8.32
C GLN A 512 -17.96 11.81 8.93
N ASN A 513 -17.83 12.46 10.09
CA ASN A 513 -18.98 12.96 10.83
C ASN A 513 -19.22 14.47 10.68
N TYR A 514 -18.19 15.25 10.30
CA TYR A 514 -18.30 16.73 10.27
C TYR A 514 -17.92 17.35 8.91
N SER A 515 -17.73 16.55 7.87
CA SER A 515 -17.58 17.11 6.52
C SER A 515 -18.88 17.73 6.05
N ILE A 516 -18.77 18.88 5.42
CA ILE A 516 -19.90 19.56 4.80
C ILE A 516 -19.60 19.71 3.31
N GLU A 517 -20.57 19.36 2.49
CA GLU A 517 -20.54 19.50 1.03
C GLU A 517 -21.74 20.34 0.59
N ARG A 518 -21.51 21.28 -0.31
CA ARG A 518 -22.55 22.10 -0.91
C ARG A 518 -22.27 22.27 -2.42
N ASP A 519 -23.23 21.88 -3.23
CA ASP A 519 -23.29 22.24 -4.63
C ASP A 519 -24.09 23.53 -4.77
N VAL A 520 -23.46 24.55 -5.32
CA VAL A 520 -24.05 25.90 -5.42
C VAL A 520 -23.88 26.45 -6.82
N ARG A 521 -24.85 27.28 -7.23
CA ARG A 521 -24.73 28.13 -8.40
C ARG A 521 -24.05 29.43 -7.99
N LEU A 522 -22.96 29.82 -8.62
CA LEU A 522 -22.27 31.10 -8.39
C LEU A 522 -21.92 31.76 -9.71
N ALA A 523 -22.21 33.04 -9.81
CA ALA A 523 -21.72 33.93 -10.85
C ALA A 523 -20.58 34.82 -10.32
N PRO A 524 -19.74 35.40 -11.20
CA PRO A 524 -18.72 36.38 -10.79
C PRO A 524 -19.34 37.52 -9.98
N GLY A 525 -18.74 37.83 -8.83
CA GLY A 525 -19.26 38.81 -7.86
C GLY A 525 -20.21 38.24 -6.80
N GLU A 526 -20.68 37.02 -6.95
CA GLU A 526 -21.49 36.34 -5.93
C GLU A 526 -20.62 35.66 -4.87
N ASN A 527 -21.22 35.32 -3.73
CA ASN A 527 -20.52 34.61 -2.64
C ASN A 527 -21.40 33.54 -2.01
N PHE A 528 -20.77 32.61 -1.33
CA PHE A 528 -21.42 31.57 -0.53
C PHE A 528 -20.71 31.39 0.80
N GLN A 529 -21.48 31.17 1.87
CA GLN A 529 -20.94 31.01 3.22
C GLN A 529 -21.11 29.58 3.74
N ILE A 530 -20.01 29.02 4.31
CA ILE A 530 -20.00 27.73 4.97
C ILE A 530 -19.08 27.78 6.20
N GLN A 531 -19.56 27.36 7.37
CA GLN A 531 -18.80 27.32 8.64
C GLN A 531 -18.06 28.65 8.97
N GLY A 532 -18.75 29.79 8.78
CA GLY A 532 -18.18 31.12 9.00
C GLY A 532 -17.17 31.58 7.93
N TYR A 533 -16.86 30.73 6.94
CA TYR A 533 -16.04 31.10 5.80
C TYR A 533 -16.92 31.59 4.66
N ASN A 534 -16.58 32.73 4.09
CA ASN A 534 -17.27 33.32 2.95
C ASN A 534 -16.38 33.20 1.71
N PHE A 535 -16.91 32.60 0.64
CA PHE A 535 -16.24 32.32 -0.63
C PHE A 535 -16.79 33.29 -1.66
N TYR A 536 -16.00 34.29 -2.04
CA TYR A 536 -16.33 35.28 -3.07
C TYR A 536 -15.78 34.83 -4.42
N PHE A 537 -16.63 34.56 -5.38
CA PHE A 537 -16.21 34.26 -6.73
C PHE A 537 -15.85 35.56 -7.45
N GLN A 538 -14.56 35.82 -7.63
CA GLN A 538 -14.07 37.07 -8.23
C GLN A 538 -14.23 37.10 -9.75
N GLY A 539 -14.13 35.93 -10.40
CA GLY A 539 -14.24 35.80 -11.85
C GLY A 539 -13.36 34.71 -12.43
N LEU A 540 -13.30 34.66 -13.73
CA LEU A 540 -12.54 33.72 -14.52
C LEU A 540 -11.41 34.41 -15.26
N ARG A 541 -10.31 33.74 -15.47
CA ARG A 541 -9.22 34.12 -16.36
C ARG A 541 -8.76 32.92 -17.18
N ASP A 542 -8.29 33.16 -18.39
CA ASP A 542 -7.80 32.10 -19.27
C ASP A 542 -6.53 31.44 -18.69
N ASN A 543 -6.39 30.15 -18.92
CA ASN A 543 -5.29 29.33 -18.47
C ASN A 543 -4.94 28.25 -19.51
N ASP A 544 -4.16 28.65 -20.50
CA ASP A 544 -3.74 27.75 -21.57
C ASP A 544 -2.43 27.04 -21.18
N GLY A 545 -2.45 25.72 -21.29
CA GLY A 545 -1.31 24.86 -21.04
C GLY A 545 -0.70 24.30 -22.32
N PRO A 546 0.32 23.42 -22.22
CA PRO A 546 1.00 22.90 -23.41
C PRO A 546 0.13 22.00 -24.27
N ASN A 547 -0.90 21.36 -23.71
CA ASN A 547 -1.82 20.42 -24.39
C ASN A 547 -3.28 20.58 -23.95
N TYR A 548 -3.60 21.68 -23.26
CA TYR A 548 -4.98 22.01 -22.86
C TYR A 548 -5.22 23.52 -22.95
N ASP A 549 -6.47 23.88 -23.16
CA ASP A 549 -7.00 25.22 -22.96
C ASP A 549 -7.93 25.20 -21.74
N GLY A 550 -8.00 26.28 -20.97
CA GLY A 550 -8.79 26.23 -19.75
C GLY A 550 -9.06 27.58 -19.11
N TYR A 551 -9.68 27.51 -17.94
CA TYR A 551 -10.00 28.68 -17.12
C TYR A 551 -9.56 28.45 -15.67
N ILE A 552 -9.08 29.53 -15.03
CA ILE A 552 -8.89 29.61 -13.59
C ILE A 552 -10.01 30.47 -13.01
N ALA A 553 -10.70 29.91 -12.04
CA ALA A 553 -11.70 30.60 -11.23
C ALA A 553 -11.06 31.06 -9.91
N ASP A 554 -11.05 32.36 -9.68
CA ASP A 554 -10.46 32.96 -8.50
C ASP A 554 -11.53 33.15 -7.40
N PHE A 555 -11.30 32.52 -6.22
CA PHE A 555 -12.18 32.61 -5.06
C PHE A 555 -11.45 33.25 -3.88
N GLU A 556 -11.86 34.45 -3.49
CA GLU A 556 -11.38 35.07 -2.26
C GLU A 556 -12.12 34.50 -1.05
N ILE A 557 -11.37 34.02 -0.05
CA ILE A 557 -11.93 33.46 1.16
C ILE A 557 -11.75 34.44 2.32
N LYS A 558 -12.85 34.73 3.00
CA LYS A 558 -12.86 35.53 4.25
C LYS A 558 -13.49 34.73 5.38
N LYS A 559 -12.97 34.90 6.59
CA LYS A 559 -13.60 34.43 7.83
C LYS A 559 -13.88 35.60 8.73
N ASP A 560 -15.14 35.77 9.14
CA ASP A 560 -15.57 36.90 9.99
C ASP A 560 -15.10 38.27 9.45
N GLY A 561 -15.14 38.44 8.13
CA GLY A 561 -14.70 39.64 7.41
C GLY A 561 -13.18 39.76 7.20
N GLN A 562 -12.37 38.92 7.81
CA GLN A 562 -10.92 38.92 7.63
C GLN A 562 -10.49 38.04 6.46
N PHE A 563 -9.55 38.52 5.68
CA PHE A 563 -8.94 37.77 4.58
C PHE A 563 -8.23 36.51 5.08
N VAL A 564 -8.49 35.37 4.42
CA VAL A 564 -7.84 34.09 4.71
C VAL A 564 -6.90 33.69 3.56
N ASN A 565 -7.43 33.59 2.34
CA ASN A 565 -6.67 33.14 1.17
C ASN A 565 -7.42 33.47 -0.13
N VAL A 566 -6.73 33.32 -1.28
CA VAL A 566 -7.37 33.23 -2.59
C VAL A 566 -7.10 31.84 -3.16
N LEU A 567 -8.16 31.15 -3.57
CA LEU A 567 -8.09 29.83 -4.17
C LEU A 567 -8.30 29.92 -5.68
N HIS A 568 -7.54 29.13 -6.43
CA HIS A 568 -7.50 29.09 -7.88
C HIS A 568 -7.99 27.71 -8.35
N ALA A 569 -9.29 27.57 -8.55
CA ALA A 569 -9.86 26.33 -9.09
C ALA A 569 -9.80 26.35 -10.63
N GLU A 570 -9.37 25.23 -11.24
CA GLU A 570 -9.16 25.21 -12.69
C GLU A 570 -10.14 24.26 -13.38
N LYS A 571 -10.45 24.61 -14.62
CA LYS A 571 -11.17 23.76 -15.56
C LYS A 571 -10.34 23.69 -16.82
N ARG A 572 -9.86 22.49 -17.20
CA ARG A 572 -8.96 22.26 -18.33
C ARG A 572 -9.65 21.42 -19.38
N PHE A 573 -9.57 21.84 -20.64
CA PHE A 573 -10.00 21.05 -21.80
C PHE A 573 -8.76 20.54 -22.53
N TYR A 574 -8.51 19.25 -22.44
CA TYR A 574 -7.35 18.61 -23.08
C TYR A 574 -7.60 18.42 -24.57
N ASN A 575 -6.79 19.10 -25.40
CA ASN A 575 -7.03 19.26 -26.83
C ASN A 575 -6.96 17.95 -27.63
N THR A 576 -6.08 17.03 -27.28
CA THR A 576 -5.94 15.73 -27.94
C THR A 576 -6.94 14.72 -27.39
N ALA A 577 -7.09 14.62 -26.08
CA ALA A 577 -8.01 13.69 -25.41
C ALA A 577 -9.50 14.08 -25.58
N LYS A 578 -9.79 15.34 -25.98
CA LYS A 578 -11.15 15.91 -26.13
C LYS A 578 -11.98 15.71 -24.85
N SER A 579 -11.38 15.91 -23.70
CA SER A 579 -12.02 15.73 -22.39
C SER A 579 -11.76 16.91 -21.48
N MET A 580 -12.79 17.20 -20.66
CA MET A 580 -12.69 18.20 -19.59
C MET A 580 -12.14 17.56 -18.32
N MET A 581 -11.27 18.30 -17.61
CA MET A 581 -10.75 17.97 -16.31
C MET A 581 -10.98 19.11 -15.34
N THR A 582 -11.25 18.79 -14.08
CA THR A 582 -11.42 19.76 -13.00
C THR A 582 -10.27 19.62 -12.03
N GLU A 583 -9.52 20.70 -11.83
CA GLU A 583 -8.45 20.79 -10.82
C GLU A 583 -9.00 21.53 -9.61
N ALA A 584 -9.07 20.85 -8.49
CA ALA A 584 -9.62 21.43 -7.27
C ALA A 584 -8.63 22.37 -6.58
N ALA A 585 -9.14 23.48 -6.06
CA ALA A 585 -8.36 24.38 -5.22
C ALA A 585 -8.60 24.09 -3.74
N ILE A 586 -7.52 24.00 -2.96
CA ILE A 586 -7.57 23.58 -1.56
C ILE A 586 -6.79 24.55 -0.67
N ASP A 587 -7.48 25.21 0.26
CA ASP A 587 -6.83 25.89 1.37
C ASP A 587 -6.53 24.92 2.51
N ARG A 588 -5.26 24.67 2.69
CA ARG A 588 -4.72 23.59 3.50
C ARG A 588 -4.48 24.04 4.93
N GLY A 589 -5.21 23.46 5.89
CA GLY A 589 -5.08 23.77 7.32
C GLY A 589 -4.76 22.55 8.19
N VAL A 590 -4.32 22.80 9.42
CA VAL A 590 -4.03 21.73 10.39
C VAL A 590 -5.32 21.05 10.88
N THR A 591 -6.36 21.84 11.09
CA THR A 591 -7.65 21.37 11.65
C THR A 591 -8.74 21.25 10.60
N ARG A 592 -8.54 21.81 9.40
CA ARG A 592 -9.52 21.75 8.31
C ARG A 592 -8.88 22.01 6.95
N ASP A 593 -9.49 21.50 5.89
CA ASP A 593 -9.27 21.96 4.52
C ASP A 593 -10.56 22.64 4.02
N LEU A 594 -10.40 23.74 3.28
CA LEU A 594 -11.46 24.34 2.47
C LEU A 594 -11.16 23.95 1.01
N TYR A 595 -12.16 23.43 0.33
CA TYR A 595 -11.95 22.79 -0.97
C TYR A 595 -13.02 23.32 -1.94
N ILE A 596 -12.60 23.68 -3.16
CA ILE A 596 -13.46 24.17 -4.23
C ILE A 596 -13.16 23.37 -5.48
N ALA A 597 -14.22 22.88 -6.14
CA ALA A 597 -14.14 22.28 -7.46
C ALA A 597 -15.16 22.95 -8.41
N MET A 598 -14.70 23.32 -9.61
CA MET A 598 -15.55 23.87 -10.65
C MET A 598 -16.32 22.75 -11.36
N GLY A 599 -17.64 22.91 -11.46
CA GLY A 599 -18.50 22.06 -12.26
C GLY A 599 -18.65 22.57 -13.69
N GLU A 600 -19.85 22.42 -14.25
CA GLU A 600 -20.17 22.89 -15.60
C GLU A 600 -20.70 24.33 -15.58
N ARG A 601 -20.51 25.04 -16.70
CA ARG A 601 -21.15 26.33 -16.92
C ARG A 601 -22.66 26.14 -17.06
N LEU A 602 -23.42 26.97 -16.39
CA LEU A 602 -24.90 26.93 -16.44
C LEU A 602 -25.44 27.83 -17.56
N ASP A 603 -26.57 27.46 -18.14
CA ASP A 603 -27.17 28.15 -19.29
C ASP A 603 -27.63 29.59 -18.97
N ASP A 604 -27.69 29.99 -17.73
CA ASP A 604 -28.16 31.29 -17.24
C ASP A 604 -27.06 32.39 -17.25
N GLY A 605 -26.22 32.45 -18.26
CA GLY A 605 -25.18 33.48 -18.34
C GLY A 605 -23.82 33.05 -17.85
N ASP A 606 -23.15 33.87 -17.01
CA ASP A 606 -21.77 33.58 -16.51
C ASP A 606 -21.73 32.78 -15.22
N ALA A 607 -22.84 32.11 -14.87
CA ALA A 607 -22.92 31.30 -13.67
C ALA A 607 -22.35 29.88 -13.87
N TRP A 608 -21.76 29.36 -12.83
CA TRP A 608 -21.14 28.01 -12.78
C TRP A 608 -21.72 27.20 -11.63
N ALA A 609 -21.79 25.89 -11.85
CA ALA A 609 -21.94 24.97 -10.75
C ALA A 609 -20.61 24.91 -10.00
N VAL A 610 -20.64 25.17 -8.71
CA VAL A 610 -19.43 25.16 -7.86
C VAL A 610 -19.68 24.24 -6.68
N ARG A 611 -18.76 23.34 -6.46
CA ARG A 611 -18.81 22.44 -5.30
C ARG A 611 -17.83 22.90 -4.24
N ILE A 612 -18.34 23.18 -3.05
CA ILE A 612 -17.57 23.71 -1.92
C ILE A 612 -17.65 22.72 -0.76
N TYR A 613 -16.46 22.40 -0.21
CA TYR A 613 -16.35 21.51 0.94
C TYR A 613 -15.65 22.17 2.13
N TYR A 614 -16.11 21.82 3.31
CA TYR A 614 -15.39 21.96 4.57
C TYR A 614 -15.01 20.57 5.06
N LYS A 615 -13.70 20.27 5.15
CA LYS A 615 -13.17 18.94 5.52
C LYS A 615 -12.34 19.01 6.80
N PRO A 616 -12.93 18.75 7.99
CA PRO A 616 -12.19 18.82 9.24
C PRO A 616 -11.22 17.66 9.40
N PHE A 617 -10.00 17.95 9.84
CA PHE A 617 -8.95 16.99 10.20
C PHE A 617 -8.57 15.98 9.11
N VAL A 618 -8.91 16.19 7.86
CA VAL A 618 -8.62 15.25 6.76
C VAL A 618 -7.13 14.94 6.66
N ARG A 619 -6.24 15.92 6.91
CA ARG A 619 -4.79 15.78 6.86
C ARG A 619 -4.22 14.83 7.91
N TRP A 620 -4.95 14.60 9.00
CA TRP A 620 -4.54 13.70 10.06
C TRP A 620 -4.54 12.24 9.60
N ILE A 621 -5.30 11.89 8.56
CA ILE A 621 -5.28 10.55 7.93
C ILE A 621 -3.89 10.27 7.37
N TRP A 622 -3.35 11.21 6.58
CA TRP A 622 -2.02 11.07 5.98
C TRP A 622 -0.90 11.29 7.00
N LEU A 623 -1.08 12.20 7.96
CA LEU A 623 -0.13 12.39 9.07
C LEU A 623 0.05 11.09 9.86
N GLY A 624 -1.04 10.40 10.19
CA GLY A 624 -0.98 9.11 10.87
C GLY A 624 -0.26 8.05 10.02
N SER A 625 -0.51 8.02 8.71
CA SER A 625 0.21 7.16 7.78
C SER A 625 1.72 7.44 7.74
N LEU A 626 2.13 8.71 7.80
CA LEU A 626 3.55 9.10 7.89
C LEU A 626 4.20 8.58 9.18
N PHE A 627 3.50 8.65 10.33
CA PHE A 627 3.99 8.05 11.57
C PHE A 627 4.19 6.54 11.44
N MET A 628 3.25 5.83 10.81
CA MET A 628 3.37 4.39 10.54
C MET A 628 4.58 4.08 9.63
N ILE A 629 4.81 4.87 8.59
CA ILE A 629 5.94 4.76 7.67
C ILE A 629 7.27 4.96 8.42
N PHE A 630 7.38 6.02 9.22
CA PHE A 630 8.56 6.27 10.06
C PHE A 630 8.79 5.12 11.04
N GLY A 631 7.73 4.57 11.64
CA GLY A 631 7.79 3.36 12.46
C GLY A 631 8.41 2.19 11.70
N GLY A 632 7.99 1.95 10.45
CA GLY A 632 8.55 0.93 9.56
C GLY A 632 10.04 1.16 9.26
N ILE A 633 10.44 2.40 8.94
CA ILE A 633 11.86 2.77 8.70
C ILE A 633 12.71 2.47 9.94
N VAL A 634 12.24 2.87 11.12
CA VAL A 634 12.93 2.62 12.39
C VAL A 634 13.04 1.11 12.66
N ALA A 635 11.99 0.33 12.35
CA ALA A 635 11.99 -1.13 12.50
C ALA A 635 13.05 -1.80 11.63
N ILE A 636 13.11 -1.45 10.33
CA ILE A 636 14.08 -2.02 9.38
C ILE A 636 15.52 -1.64 9.76
N SER A 637 15.72 -0.46 10.32
CA SER A 637 17.05 0.03 10.75
C SER A 637 17.57 -0.64 12.02
N ASP A 638 16.82 -1.55 12.66
CA ASP A 638 17.23 -2.20 13.91
C ASP A 638 18.46 -3.10 13.68
N LYS A 639 19.50 -2.85 14.46
CA LYS A 639 20.79 -3.59 14.37
C LYS A 639 20.63 -5.10 14.56
N ARG A 640 19.57 -5.58 15.18
CA ARG A 640 19.29 -7.02 15.38
C ARG A 640 19.09 -7.78 14.06
N TYR A 641 18.68 -7.11 13.00
CA TYR A 641 18.54 -7.67 11.66
C TYR A 641 19.81 -7.59 10.83
N ARG A 642 20.86 -6.87 11.32
CA ARG A 642 22.18 -6.88 10.70
C ARG A 642 22.89 -8.16 11.14
N PHE A 643 23.21 -9.04 10.21
CA PHE A 643 23.97 -10.25 10.49
C PHE A 643 25.33 -9.88 11.08
N ARG A 644 25.60 -10.31 12.31
CA ARG A 644 26.95 -10.25 12.87
C ARG A 644 27.84 -11.18 12.04
N LYS A 645 28.98 -10.69 11.54
CA LYS A 645 30.05 -11.58 11.07
C LYS A 645 30.34 -12.61 12.17
N PRO A 646 30.52 -13.89 11.83
CA PRO A 646 30.95 -14.88 12.81
C PRO A 646 32.13 -14.30 13.60
N SER A 647 32.15 -14.44 14.91
CA SER A 647 33.30 -13.97 15.69
C SER A 647 34.53 -14.74 15.21
N LYS A 648 35.70 -14.11 15.12
CA LYS A 648 36.96 -14.78 14.75
C LYS A 648 37.14 -16.11 15.49
N ARG A 649 36.72 -16.16 16.78
CA ARG A 649 36.75 -17.36 17.62
C ARG A 649 35.83 -18.48 17.12
N ALA A 650 34.70 -18.17 16.46
CA ALA A 650 33.78 -19.19 15.89
C ALA A 650 34.32 -19.71 14.55
N THR A 651 35.09 -18.92 13.82
CA THR A 651 35.77 -19.32 12.59
C THR A 651 36.99 -20.21 12.93
N GLU A 652 37.78 -19.83 13.94
CA GLU A 652 38.93 -20.60 14.42
C GLU A 652 38.54 -21.95 15.03
N LEU A 653 37.34 -22.04 15.67
CA LEU A 653 36.81 -23.32 16.17
C LEU A 653 36.38 -24.25 15.04
N LYS A 654 35.79 -23.71 13.97
CA LYS A 654 35.43 -24.49 12.76
C LYS A 654 36.64 -24.95 11.95
N GLU A 655 37.69 -24.15 11.89
CA GLU A 655 38.97 -24.53 11.27
C GLU A 655 39.75 -25.55 12.07
N LYS A 656 39.50 -25.68 13.38
CA LYS A 656 40.09 -26.72 14.23
C LYS A 656 39.30 -28.03 14.26
N GLU A 657 38.03 -28.00 13.85
CA GLU A 657 37.17 -29.20 13.75
C GLU A 657 37.09 -29.76 12.31
N ALA A 658 37.62 -29.07 11.30
CA ALA A 658 37.82 -29.53 9.94
C ALA A 658 39.26 -30.03 9.73
#